data_b75f557f9f126f0544507a7728773b91
#
_entry.id   b75f557f9f126f0544507a7728773b91
#
_cell.length_a   1.000
_cell.length_b   1.000
_cell.length_c   1.000
_cell.angle_alpha   90.00
_cell.angle_beta   90.00
_cell.angle_gamma   90.00
#
_symmetry.space_group_name_H-M   'P 1'
#
loop_
_entity.id
_entity.type
_entity.pdbx_description
1 polymer ?
#
loop_
_entity_poly.entity_id
_entity_poly.type
_entity_poly.pdbx_seq_one_letter_code
_entity_poly.pdbx_strand_id
1 'polypeptide(L)'
;MKTIFYWVILSIICGFTLTIASCSDDDDVTSLSAPGDIKYSDISSNSFKVTWTADPNATSYIVKIKDEWRELTDKTQTVSEPSATFTGLESENKYWVAVCSTTANASSASPFSKWIAVKMPEGSVARTFASGEGTEQYPFIIKTAGQLKLMAYLVNKTNEIKNTQAILATDQDEIEIEMDPTIDYTKAYYELGNDIDMSGVNDWTPIGTGLDNENIAMPEKNMFSGSFDGKNHTIHNFTINYSSNNTSAMCGLFGLSKSGCTISNLNVEGDITAVHTGTQETANYLVIGGILAYGYQAVITNCTFKGSIRASFTTDTDGTSIVGGICGTILGTINQCTVNIPASSEFIVNGATPQVGAIAGYGNSGYITYCKAVVDGSILAESKPIDDSREYGSARAHAGGICGASSGSSIGACDVTINGSIHAKSKKSSEEGSISTSAAVGGVSGSYAADMFGNCNILIKGSLKAEADNSVDVGGAIGSQVRAGYGCSALHVTILGEIAGTCSSSGSSSDATYVGGVYGTGSFQMGGISDSDVTLKGKITAEHPQIAMAGGIAGSTSTLTRCWTNIDTNALLSVKGGTAGASCGGITANLLSGGIYGCYTVCRGTMQATSETASGRNSINIGGIAGAASGTMRARKILTGCYSLIEGSLTGNGETVFAGGIVGMSNAYTNMNPRTGGVLPMQ
;
A
#
# COMPACT_ATOMS: atom_id res chain seq x y z
N MET A 1 29.13 -43.78 41.05
CA MET A 1 27.91 -44.51 41.36
C MET A 1 26.87 -44.19 40.31
N LYS A 2 27.12 -44.57 39.06
CA LYS A 2 26.22 -44.42 37.90
C LYS A 2 26.53 -45.58 36.94
N THR A 3 26.15 -46.77 37.32
CA THR A 3 26.24 -47.96 36.48
C THR A 3 25.35 -48.95 37.15
N ILE A 4 24.11 -49.07 36.72
CA ILE A 4 23.15 -50.15 36.91
C ILE A 4 21.79 -49.60 36.49
N PHE A 5 21.49 -49.63 35.19
CA PHE A 5 20.10 -49.64 34.66
C PHE A 5 20.12 -49.94 33.13
N TYR A 6 20.94 -50.89 32.70
CA TYR A 6 20.97 -51.29 31.29
C TYR A 6 20.84 -52.81 31.10
N TRP A 7 19.95 -53.46 31.82
CA TRP A 7 19.73 -54.88 31.63
C TRP A 7 18.32 -55.32 32.06
N VAL A 8 17.25 -54.79 31.46
CA VAL A 8 15.90 -55.44 31.56
C VAL A 8 15.01 -54.98 30.37
N ILE A 9 15.42 -55.02 29.18
CA ILE A 9 14.54 -55.12 27.99
C ILE A 9 15.34 -55.83 26.86
N LEU A 10 15.65 -57.07 27.12
CA LEU A 10 16.15 -57.97 26.10
C LEU A 10 15.62 -59.39 26.31
N SER A 11 14.31 -59.54 26.29
CA SER A 11 13.72 -60.89 26.30
C SER A 11 12.24 -60.86 25.93
N ILE A 12 11.88 -60.42 24.70
CA ILE A 12 10.68 -60.87 23.99
C ILE A 12 11.01 -60.81 22.48
N ILE A 13 11.99 -61.55 22.03
CA ILE A 13 12.14 -61.99 20.67
C ILE A 13 12.57 -63.44 20.73
N CYS A 14 11.61 -64.31 20.86
CA CYS A 14 11.85 -65.71 20.52
C CYS A 14 10.52 -66.44 20.35
N GLY A 15 10.37 -67.02 19.19
CA GLY A 15 9.54 -68.21 19.04
C GLY A 15 8.22 -68.04 18.30
N PHE A 16 8.30 -67.91 16.99
CA PHE A 16 7.32 -68.61 16.15
C PHE A 16 8.05 -69.48 15.19
N THR A 17 8.26 -70.76 15.59
CA THR A 17 8.60 -71.84 14.67
C THR A 17 7.37 -72.14 13.81
N LEU A 18 7.51 -72.01 12.51
CA LEU A 18 6.53 -72.48 11.52
C LEU A 18 6.48 -74.02 11.58
N THR A 19 5.34 -74.55 11.97
CA THR A 19 4.94 -75.92 11.57
C THR A 19 4.21 -75.81 10.23
N ILE A 20 4.82 -76.35 9.18
CA ILE A 20 4.18 -76.50 7.89
C ILE A 20 3.16 -77.64 7.98
N ALA A 21 1.87 -77.29 8.03
CA ALA A 21 0.79 -78.20 7.67
C ALA A 21 0.33 -77.87 6.27
N SER A 22 0.66 -78.78 5.36
CA SER A 22 0.12 -78.79 3.99
C SER A 22 -1.38 -79.06 4.05
N CYS A 23 -2.21 -78.10 3.69
CA CYS A 23 -3.54 -78.30 3.16
C CYS A 23 -3.70 -77.38 1.96
N SER A 24 -3.90 -77.99 0.81
CA SER A 24 -4.33 -77.37 -0.41
C SER A 24 -5.78 -76.88 -0.27
N ASP A 25 -5.91 -75.56 -0.29
CA ASP A 25 -7.12 -74.89 -0.77
C ASP A 25 -6.66 -73.60 -1.43
N ASP A 26 -7.07 -73.44 -2.67
CA ASP A 26 -6.84 -72.23 -3.51
C ASP A 26 -7.60 -71.06 -2.92
N ASP A 27 -7.07 -70.39 -1.93
CA ASP A 27 -7.45 -69.05 -1.59
C ASP A 27 -6.41 -68.12 -2.20
N ASP A 28 -6.82 -67.32 -3.19
CA ASP A 28 -6.08 -66.22 -3.76
C ASP A 28 -5.58 -65.29 -2.63
N VAL A 29 -4.38 -65.54 -2.12
CA VAL A 29 -3.71 -64.62 -1.20
C VAL A 29 -3.33 -63.40 -2.00
N THR A 30 -4.26 -62.41 -2.03
CA THR A 30 -4.01 -61.11 -2.62
C THR A 30 -2.82 -60.49 -1.91
N SER A 31 -1.64 -60.53 -2.56
CA SER A 31 -0.41 -59.95 -2.00
C SER A 31 -0.51 -58.43 -2.01
N LEU A 32 -0.37 -57.79 -0.82
CA LEU A 32 -0.29 -56.33 -0.70
C LEU A 32 1.05 -55.83 -1.23
N SER A 33 1.00 -54.75 -2.02
CA SER A 33 2.18 -54.05 -2.50
C SER A 33 2.50 -52.80 -1.66
N ALA A 34 3.80 -52.46 -1.59
CA ALA A 34 4.19 -51.21 -0.94
C ALA A 34 3.63 -50.02 -1.71
N PRO A 35 2.99 -49.04 -1.03
CA PRO A 35 2.46 -47.84 -1.68
C PRO A 35 3.49 -47.11 -2.53
N GLY A 36 3.06 -46.71 -3.75
CA GLY A 36 3.86 -45.93 -4.68
C GLY A 36 3.43 -44.46 -4.71
N ASP A 37 4.16 -43.66 -5.49
CA ASP A 37 3.85 -42.23 -5.76
C ASP A 37 3.55 -41.42 -4.50
N ILE A 38 4.35 -41.62 -3.45
CA ILE A 38 4.18 -40.85 -2.21
C ILE A 38 4.55 -39.38 -2.47
N LYS A 39 3.59 -38.48 -2.21
CA LYS A 39 3.74 -37.03 -2.36
C LYS A 39 3.43 -36.37 -1.04
N TYR A 40 3.99 -35.18 -0.84
CA TYR A 40 3.66 -34.34 0.30
C TYR A 40 3.08 -33.01 -0.17
N SER A 41 2.17 -32.45 0.62
CA SER A 41 1.48 -31.17 0.40
C SER A 41 1.16 -30.52 1.73
N ASP A 42 0.54 -29.32 1.68
CA ASP A 42 0.04 -28.59 2.85
C ASP A 42 1.12 -28.45 3.93
N ILE A 43 2.35 -28.09 3.50
CA ILE A 43 3.47 -27.94 4.42
C ILE A 43 3.35 -26.61 5.17
N SER A 44 3.39 -26.69 6.49
CA SER A 44 3.53 -25.54 7.39
C SER A 44 4.82 -25.67 8.21
N SER A 45 5.10 -24.71 9.09
CA SER A 45 6.27 -24.76 9.97
C SER A 45 6.26 -25.96 10.92
N ASN A 46 5.09 -26.51 11.24
CA ASN A 46 4.96 -27.60 12.21
C ASN A 46 4.07 -28.77 11.73
N SER A 47 3.67 -28.79 10.47
CA SER A 47 2.82 -29.84 9.91
C SER A 47 3.02 -30.05 8.42
N PHE A 48 2.74 -31.25 7.93
CA PHE A 48 2.58 -31.54 6.51
C PHE A 48 1.63 -32.71 6.31
N LYS A 49 1.09 -32.81 5.08
CA LYS A 49 0.24 -33.91 4.64
C LYS A 49 1.01 -34.78 3.64
N VAL A 50 0.87 -36.08 3.74
CA VAL A 50 1.33 -37.06 2.75
C VAL A 50 0.15 -37.76 2.11
N THR A 51 0.29 -38.06 0.82
CA THR A 51 -0.66 -38.83 0.03
C THR A 51 0.09 -39.86 -0.81
N TRP A 52 -0.57 -40.97 -1.15
CA TRP A 52 0.02 -42.01 -1.96
C TRP A 52 -1.01 -42.70 -2.86
N THR A 53 -0.57 -43.46 -3.82
CA THR A 53 -1.46 -44.31 -4.63
C THR A 53 -1.94 -45.48 -3.80
N ALA A 54 -3.26 -45.62 -3.66
CA ALA A 54 -3.89 -46.70 -2.91
C ALA A 54 -3.58 -48.07 -3.56
N ASP A 55 -3.25 -49.07 -2.74
CA ASP A 55 -3.30 -50.47 -3.16
C ASP A 55 -4.76 -50.93 -3.15
N PRO A 56 -5.32 -51.47 -4.22
CA PRO A 56 -6.72 -51.88 -4.30
C PRO A 56 -7.11 -52.99 -3.31
N ASN A 57 -6.15 -53.73 -2.78
CA ASN A 57 -6.34 -54.77 -1.80
C ASN A 57 -6.10 -54.32 -0.35
N ALA A 58 -5.61 -53.10 -0.16
CA ALA A 58 -5.39 -52.55 1.17
C ALA A 58 -6.69 -52.00 1.77
N THR A 59 -6.93 -52.23 3.05
CA THR A 59 -8.04 -51.65 3.80
C THR A 59 -7.56 -50.60 4.81
N SER A 60 -6.25 -50.56 5.03
CA SER A 60 -5.61 -49.53 5.90
C SER A 60 -4.13 -49.39 5.57
N TYR A 61 -3.49 -48.39 6.13
CA TYR A 61 -2.10 -48.05 5.92
C TYR A 61 -1.43 -47.71 7.25
N ILE A 62 -0.19 -48.17 7.44
CA ILE A 62 0.67 -47.76 8.54
C ILE A 62 1.66 -46.74 8.01
N VAL A 63 1.64 -45.53 8.57
CA VAL A 63 2.50 -44.41 8.14
C VAL A 63 3.50 -44.14 9.25
N LYS A 64 4.78 -44.33 8.96
CA LYS A 64 5.87 -44.05 9.89
C LYS A 64 6.59 -42.77 9.52
N ILE A 65 7.06 -42.06 10.53
CA ILE A 65 7.87 -40.85 10.39
C ILE A 65 9.14 -40.98 11.25
N LYS A 66 10.24 -40.45 10.76
CA LYS A 66 11.50 -40.32 11.51
C LYS A 66 12.15 -38.98 11.25
N ASP A 67 12.93 -38.53 12.20
CA ASP A 67 13.90 -37.46 12.05
C ASP A 67 15.29 -38.01 11.70
N GLU A 68 16.33 -37.19 11.72
CA GLU A 68 17.70 -37.59 11.42
C GLU A 68 18.26 -38.63 12.45
N TRP A 69 17.71 -38.61 13.66
CA TRP A 69 18.26 -39.35 14.79
C TRP A 69 17.45 -40.61 15.15
N ARG A 70 16.12 -40.60 14.96
CA ARG A 70 15.24 -41.70 15.43
C ARG A 70 13.91 -41.75 14.69
N GLU A 71 13.27 -42.93 14.79
CA GLU A 71 11.87 -43.11 14.41
C GLU A 71 10.97 -42.51 15.51
N LEU A 72 10.02 -41.67 15.10
CA LEU A 72 9.04 -41.02 15.98
C LEU A 72 7.83 -41.96 16.14
N THR A 73 7.96 -42.91 17.04
CA THR A 73 6.95 -43.97 17.25
C THR A 73 5.63 -43.42 17.80
N ASP A 74 5.68 -42.35 18.56
CA ASP A 74 4.51 -41.62 19.08
C ASP A 74 3.71 -40.89 17.97
N LYS A 75 4.31 -40.68 16.81
CA LYS A 75 3.68 -40.06 15.62
C LYS A 75 3.36 -41.06 14.51
N THR A 76 3.57 -42.37 14.73
CA THR A 76 3.14 -43.41 13.80
C THR A 76 1.61 -43.44 13.72
N GLN A 77 1.06 -43.43 12.52
CA GLN A 77 -0.39 -43.39 12.27
C GLN A 77 -0.86 -44.65 11.56
N THR A 78 -2.05 -45.13 11.90
CA THR A 78 -2.78 -46.11 11.11
C THR A 78 -4.05 -45.44 10.56
N VAL A 79 -4.17 -45.40 9.23
CA VAL A 79 -5.21 -44.66 8.53
C VAL A 79 -5.90 -45.56 7.50
N SER A 80 -7.19 -45.36 7.25
CA SER A 80 -7.97 -46.09 6.22
C SER A 80 -7.87 -45.41 4.85
N GLU A 81 -7.63 -44.11 4.82
CA GLU A 81 -7.50 -43.34 3.60
C GLU A 81 -6.05 -43.27 3.14
N PRO A 82 -5.76 -43.11 1.82
CA PRO A 82 -4.41 -43.02 1.31
C PRO A 82 -3.79 -41.65 1.56
N SER A 83 -3.96 -41.14 2.76
CA SER A 83 -3.40 -39.86 3.21
C SER A 83 -3.20 -39.83 4.72
N ALA A 84 -2.17 -39.10 5.17
CA ALA A 84 -1.91 -38.85 6.59
C ALA A 84 -1.41 -37.42 6.79
N THR A 85 -1.79 -36.80 7.91
CA THR A 85 -1.29 -35.46 8.29
C THR A 85 -0.48 -35.59 9.57
N PHE A 86 0.75 -35.07 9.53
CA PHE A 86 1.62 -34.96 10.70
C PHE A 86 1.59 -33.55 11.23
N THR A 87 1.40 -33.40 12.54
CA THR A 87 1.37 -32.10 13.24
C THR A 87 2.32 -32.11 14.44
N GLY A 88 2.63 -30.94 15.00
CA GLY A 88 3.53 -30.80 16.13
C GLY A 88 4.94 -31.27 15.79
N LEU A 89 5.40 -30.92 14.58
CA LEU A 89 6.75 -31.16 14.09
C LEU A 89 7.61 -29.92 14.33
N GLU A 90 8.90 -30.10 14.42
CA GLU A 90 9.86 -28.99 14.57
C GLU A 90 10.13 -28.38 13.20
N SER A 91 10.10 -27.04 13.13
CA SER A 91 10.47 -26.28 11.94
C SER A 91 11.94 -26.50 11.59
N GLU A 92 12.31 -26.26 10.33
CA GLU A 92 13.67 -26.44 9.77
C GLU A 92 14.20 -27.88 9.78
N ASN A 93 13.56 -28.77 10.52
CA ASN A 93 13.95 -30.17 10.59
C ASN A 93 13.62 -30.91 9.28
N LYS A 94 14.39 -31.96 9.03
CA LYS A 94 14.16 -32.87 7.92
C LYS A 94 13.55 -34.17 8.46
N TYR A 95 12.38 -34.49 7.94
CA TYR A 95 11.68 -35.71 8.26
C TYR A 95 11.67 -36.67 7.09
N TRP A 96 11.55 -37.96 7.37
CA TRP A 96 11.37 -39.01 6.36
C TRP A 96 10.10 -39.77 6.69
N VAL A 97 9.31 -40.06 5.69
CA VAL A 97 8.05 -40.81 5.80
C VAL A 97 8.13 -42.10 4.97
N ALA A 98 7.61 -43.18 5.50
CA ALA A 98 7.40 -44.42 4.81
C ALA A 98 6.02 -44.98 5.11
N VAL A 99 5.39 -45.62 4.12
CA VAL A 99 4.05 -46.16 4.18
C VAL A 99 4.02 -47.62 3.85
N CYS A 100 3.21 -48.36 4.58
CA CYS A 100 2.95 -49.78 4.40
C CYS A 100 1.45 -49.99 4.19
N SER A 101 1.06 -50.78 3.18
CA SER A 101 -0.31 -51.25 2.97
C SER A 101 -0.62 -52.40 3.93
N THR A 102 -1.81 -52.38 4.55
CA THR A 102 -2.22 -53.45 5.47
C THR A 102 -3.73 -53.73 5.36
N THR A 103 -4.15 -54.89 5.89
CA THR A 103 -5.56 -55.23 6.06
C THR A 103 -6.10 -54.75 7.42
N ALA A 104 -7.41 -54.69 7.59
CA ALA A 104 -8.09 -54.11 8.75
C ALA A 104 -7.62 -54.64 10.10
N ASN A 105 -7.08 -55.83 10.19
CA ASN A 105 -6.58 -56.42 11.42
C ASN A 105 -5.04 -56.62 11.43
N ALA A 106 -4.33 -55.93 10.53
CA ALA A 106 -2.89 -56.10 10.31
C ALA A 106 -2.45 -57.56 10.11
N SER A 107 -3.38 -58.44 9.65
CA SER A 107 -3.10 -59.85 9.40
C SER A 107 -2.24 -60.06 8.17
N SER A 108 -2.21 -59.11 7.24
CA SER A 108 -1.32 -59.01 6.09
C SER A 108 -0.80 -57.59 5.97
N ALA A 109 0.50 -57.46 5.72
CA ALA A 109 1.16 -56.16 5.51
C ALA A 109 2.18 -56.25 4.38
N SER A 110 2.24 -55.20 3.56
CA SER A 110 3.29 -55.05 2.55
C SER A 110 4.64 -54.69 3.20
N PRO A 111 5.73 -54.74 2.48
CA PRO A 111 6.92 -53.99 2.88
C PRO A 111 6.63 -52.52 2.96
N PHE A 112 7.37 -51.76 3.79
CA PHE A 112 7.32 -50.31 3.75
C PHE A 112 7.87 -49.76 2.43
N SER A 113 7.30 -48.68 1.96
CA SER A 113 7.83 -47.92 0.83
C SER A 113 9.26 -47.43 1.10
N LYS A 114 9.93 -46.94 0.07
CA LYS A 114 11.14 -46.14 0.30
C LYS A 114 10.82 -44.91 1.12
N TRP A 115 11.72 -44.52 2.00
CA TRP A 115 11.62 -43.30 2.76
C TRP A 115 11.68 -42.08 1.83
N ILE A 116 10.68 -41.20 1.89
CA ILE A 116 10.71 -39.91 1.23
C ILE A 116 11.09 -38.83 2.24
N ALA A 117 11.92 -37.89 1.81
CA ALA A 117 12.36 -36.77 2.67
C ALA A 117 11.44 -35.57 2.51
N VAL A 118 11.02 -34.99 3.62
CA VAL A 118 10.27 -33.74 3.71
C VAL A 118 11.10 -32.78 4.55
N LYS A 119 11.50 -31.63 3.96
CA LYS A 119 12.15 -30.57 4.72
C LYS A 119 11.07 -29.61 5.16
N MET A 120 10.99 -29.38 6.47
CA MET A 120 10.05 -28.41 7.04
C MET A 120 10.49 -26.99 6.70
N PRO A 121 9.54 -26.10 6.38
CA PRO A 121 9.83 -24.68 6.20
C PRO A 121 10.39 -24.07 7.48
N GLU A 122 11.13 -23.00 7.28
CA GLU A 122 11.62 -22.18 8.37
C GLU A 122 10.44 -21.43 9.00
N GLY A 123 10.23 -21.57 10.28
CA GLY A 123 9.11 -20.92 10.98
C GLY A 123 9.43 -20.52 12.41
N SER A 124 10.45 -21.08 13.02
CA SER A 124 10.93 -20.73 14.35
C SER A 124 12.02 -19.66 14.29
N VAL A 125 12.29 -19.03 15.43
CA VAL A 125 13.43 -18.12 15.60
C VAL A 125 14.72 -18.93 15.53
N ALA A 126 15.69 -18.54 14.70
CA ALA A 126 17.00 -19.17 14.66
C ALA A 126 17.81 -18.89 15.93
N ARG A 127 18.79 -19.72 16.26
CA ARG A 127 19.68 -19.50 17.41
C ARG A 127 20.76 -18.46 17.14
N THR A 128 21.25 -18.39 15.91
CA THR A 128 22.37 -17.51 15.50
C THR A 128 22.14 -16.99 14.08
N PHE A 129 22.81 -15.91 13.74
CA PHE A 129 22.94 -15.47 12.36
C PHE A 129 23.83 -16.44 11.56
N ALA A 130 23.80 -16.35 10.24
CA ALA A 130 24.65 -17.20 9.38
C ALA A 130 26.13 -16.90 9.58
N SER A 131 26.48 -15.63 9.83
CA SER A 131 27.82 -15.13 10.17
C SER A 131 27.73 -13.65 10.53
N GLY A 132 28.87 -13.07 10.91
CA GLY A 132 29.02 -11.63 11.19
C GLY A 132 29.05 -11.28 12.67
N GLU A 133 29.36 -10.04 12.95
CA GLU A 133 29.51 -9.47 14.29
C GLU A 133 28.61 -8.23 14.51
N GLY A 134 27.82 -7.86 13.48
CA GLY A 134 26.93 -6.70 13.51
C GLY A 134 27.64 -5.36 13.37
N THR A 135 28.91 -5.34 12.95
CA THR A 135 29.67 -4.13 12.64
C THR A 135 29.54 -3.79 11.14
N GLU A 136 29.90 -2.58 10.76
CA GLU A 136 29.90 -2.16 9.35
C GLU A 136 30.82 -3.04 8.48
N GLN A 137 31.96 -3.48 9.02
CA GLN A 137 32.92 -4.33 8.31
C GLN A 137 32.51 -5.81 8.31
N TYR A 138 31.80 -6.24 9.33
CA TYR A 138 31.34 -7.63 9.51
C TYR A 138 29.87 -7.63 9.92
N PRO A 139 28.94 -7.28 9.00
CA PRO A 139 27.51 -7.24 9.28
C PRO A 139 26.98 -8.63 9.60
N PHE A 140 25.91 -8.71 10.35
CA PHE A 140 25.15 -9.95 10.54
C PHE A 140 24.55 -10.40 9.22
N ILE A 141 24.83 -11.61 8.80
CA ILE A 141 24.30 -12.18 7.55
C ILE A 141 23.07 -13.01 7.85
N ILE A 142 21.98 -12.67 7.15
CA ILE A 142 20.66 -13.31 7.27
C ILE A 142 20.40 -14.10 5.99
N LYS A 143 20.15 -15.40 6.12
CA LYS A 143 19.90 -16.31 4.99
C LYS A 143 18.59 -17.06 5.10
N THR A 144 17.90 -16.97 6.25
CA THR A 144 16.70 -17.75 6.53
C THR A 144 15.64 -16.89 7.20
N ALA A 145 14.37 -17.29 7.10
CA ALA A 145 13.27 -16.63 7.79
C ALA A 145 13.46 -16.67 9.32
N GLY A 146 14.00 -17.77 9.85
CA GLY A 146 14.31 -17.89 11.27
C GLY A 146 15.37 -16.87 11.72
N GLN A 147 16.39 -16.58 10.89
CA GLN A 147 17.40 -15.56 11.17
C GLN A 147 16.83 -14.14 11.06
N LEU A 148 15.87 -13.92 10.17
CA LEU A 148 15.16 -12.65 10.11
C LEU A 148 14.28 -12.43 11.35
N LYS A 149 13.61 -13.48 11.85
CA LYS A 149 12.91 -13.48 13.15
C LYS A 149 13.87 -13.26 14.32
N LEU A 150 15.07 -13.83 14.28
CA LEU A 150 16.11 -13.58 15.28
C LEU A 150 16.50 -12.11 15.33
N MET A 151 16.69 -11.47 14.16
CA MET A 151 16.95 -10.04 14.12
C MET A 151 15.80 -9.25 14.78
N ALA A 152 14.54 -9.56 14.42
CA ALA A 152 13.38 -8.91 15.01
C ALA A 152 13.37 -9.08 16.55
N TYR A 153 13.59 -10.29 17.04
CA TYR A 153 13.66 -10.58 18.47
C TYR A 153 14.76 -9.79 19.17
N LEU A 154 15.99 -9.86 18.67
CA LEU A 154 17.16 -9.19 19.30
C LEU A 154 17.03 -7.67 19.29
N VAL A 155 16.57 -7.07 18.18
CA VAL A 155 16.31 -5.63 18.10
C VAL A 155 15.24 -5.21 19.09
N ASN A 156 14.11 -5.93 19.12
CA ASN A 156 12.96 -5.62 19.96
C ASN A 156 13.23 -5.82 21.47
N LYS A 157 14.20 -6.63 21.82
CA LYS A 157 14.59 -6.95 23.19
C LYS A 157 15.94 -6.34 23.63
N THR A 158 16.59 -5.51 22.79
CA THR A 158 17.94 -4.98 23.05
C THR A 158 18.11 -4.36 24.44
N ASN A 159 17.12 -3.60 24.94
CA ASN A 159 17.23 -2.97 26.26
C ASN A 159 17.09 -3.97 27.41
N GLU A 160 16.34 -5.04 27.22
CA GLU A 160 16.21 -6.14 28.19
C GLU A 160 17.51 -6.96 28.23
N ILE A 161 18.06 -7.26 27.07
CA ILE A 161 19.29 -8.02 26.88
C ILE A 161 20.49 -7.36 27.58
N LYS A 162 20.64 -6.06 27.46
CA LYS A 162 21.73 -5.29 28.12
C LYS A 162 21.73 -5.42 29.65
N ASN A 163 20.59 -5.75 30.23
CA ASN A 163 20.40 -5.88 31.67
C ASN A 163 20.49 -7.32 32.19
N THR A 164 20.63 -8.31 31.31
CA THR A 164 20.65 -9.72 31.68
C THR A 164 21.92 -10.38 31.15
N GLN A 165 22.64 -11.13 32.01
CA GLN A 165 23.71 -12.03 31.59
C GLN A 165 23.18 -13.40 31.14
N ALA A 166 21.92 -13.49 30.77
CA ALA A 166 21.23 -14.75 30.58
C ALA A 166 20.88 -15.03 29.11
N ILE A 167 21.00 -16.26 28.74
CA ILE A 167 20.37 -16.89 27.57
C ILE A 167 18.85 -16.79 27.80
N LEU A 168 18.12 -16.09 26.92
CA LEU A 168 16.68 -16.02 26.98
C LEU A 168 16.09 -17.21 26.21
N ALA A 169 15.24 -17.98 26.86
CA ALA A 169 14.35 -18.91 26.17
C ALA A 169 13.16 -18.14 25.58
N THR A 170 12.74 -18.47 24.38
CA THR A 170 11.44 -18.00 23.89
C THR A 170 10.31 -18.78 24.55
N ASP A 171 9.25 -18.12 24.99
CA ASP A 171 8.16 -18.73 25.77
C ASP A 171 7.41 -19.87 25.04
N GLN A 172 7.69 -20.14 23.78
CA GLN A 172 6.94 -21.10 22.98
C GLN A 172 7.69 -22.39 22.60
N ASP A 173 9.06 -22.38 22.55
CA ASP A 173 9.77 -23.56 22.03
C ASP A 173 11.04 -23.97 22.79
N GLU A 174 11.30 -23.44 23.97
CA GLU A 174 12.56 -23.68 24.76
C GLU A 174 13.86 -23.51 23.94
N ILE A 175 13.86 -22.62 22.93
CA ILE A 175 15.03 -22.38 22.11
C ILE A 175 15.95 -21.39 22.82
N GLU A 176 17.14 -21.84 23.16
CA GLU A 176 18.19 -20.97 23.69
C GLU A 176 18.76 -20.11 22.55
N ILE A 177 18.57 -18.78 22.61
CA ILE A 177 19.14 -17.82 21.69
C ILE A 177 20.45 -17.31 22.29
N GLU A 178 21.54 -17.42 21.53
CA GLU A 178 22.81 -16.81 21.92
C GLU A 178 22.76 -15.31 21.71
N MET A 179 22.99 -14.56 22.79
CA MET A 179 22.97 -13.10 22.79
C MET A 179 24.24 -12.54 23.39
N ASP A 180 24.80 -11.52 22.76
CA ASP A 180 25.87 -10.73 23.30
C ASP A 180 25.31 -9.44 23.95
N PRO A 181 25.35 -9.30 25.28
CA PRO A 181 24.83 -8.11 25.97
C PRO A 181 25.66 -6.84 25.69
N THR A 182 26.80 -6.95 25.02
CA THR A 182 27.61 -5.79 24.64
C THR A 182 27.16 -5.19 23.30
N ILE A 183 26.39 -5.90 22.51
CA ILE A 183 25.90 -5.47 21.21
C ILE A 183 24.59 -4.67 21.36
N ASP A 184 24.53 -3.49 20.75
CA ASP A 184 23.31 -2.74 20.54
C ASP A 184 22.66 -3.19 19.23
N TYR A 185 21.82 -4.21 19.27
CA TYR A 185 21.17 -4.77 18.07
C TYR A 185 20.32 -3.74 17.34
N THR A 186 19.84 -2.68 17.99
CA THR A 186 19.11 -1.60 17.30
C THR A 186 20.01 -0.76 16.39
N LYS A 187 21.33 -0.81 16.56
CA LYS A 187 22.32 -0.03 15.80
C LYS A 187 23.23 -0.88 14.93
N ALA A 188 23.08 -2.19 15.02
CA ALA A 188 23.93 -3.13 14.28
C ALA A 188 23.67 -3.08 12.77
N TYR A 189 24.61 -3.65 12.02
CA TYR A 189 24.58 -3.76 10.58
C TYR A 189 24.13 -5.17 10.19
N TYR A 190 23.19 -5.26 9.26
CA TYR A 190 22.59 -6.50 8.78
C TYR A 190 22.61 -6.56 7.26
N GLU A 191 22.84 -7.74 6.70
CA GLU A 191 22.78 -7.99 5.26
C GLU A 191 22.02 -9.28 4.96
N LEU A 192 21.24 -9.28 3.86
CA LEU A 192 20.73 -10.53 3.31
C LEU A 192 21.83 -11.27 2.54
N GLY A 193 21.95 -12.56 2.78
CA GLY A 193 22.92 -13.43 2.08
C GLY A 193 22.31 -14.19 0.90
N ASN A 194 21.00 -14.22 0.77
CA ASN A 194 20.19 -14.81 -0.32
C ASN A 194 18.72 -14.35 -0.20
N ASP A 195 17.92 -14.75 -1.18
CA ASP A 195 16.46 -14.58 -1.08
C ASP A 195 15.90 -15.37 0.09
N ILE A 196 14.86 -14.84 0.73
CA ILE A 196 14.22 -15.44 1.91
C ILE A 196 12.76 -15.74 1.58
N ASP A 197 12.34 -16.98 1.82
CA ASP A 197 10.94 -17.38 1.73
C ASP A 197 10.29 -17.34 3.12
N MET A 198 9.29 -16.47 3.28
CA MET A 198 8.50 -16.30 4.51
C MET A 198 7.25 -17.17 4.54
N SER A 199 7.08 -18.10 3.59
CA SER A 199 5.94 -19.02 3.58
C SER A 199 5.92 -19.83 4.89
N GLY A 200 4.79 -19.80 5.60
CA GLY A 200 4.66 -20.45 6.91
C GLY A 200 4.99 -19.57 8.13
N VAL A 201 5.53 -18.37 7.95
CA VAL A 201 5.67 -17.38 9.03
C VAL A 201 4.36 -16.60 9.15
N ASN A 202 3.54 -16.93 10.15
CA ASN A 202 2.23 -16.30 10.37
C ASN A 202 2.23 -15.36 11.59
N ASP A 203 3.33 -15.32 12.33
CA ASP A 203 3.50 -14.62 13.61
C ASP A 203 4.56 -13.51 13.54
N TRP A 204 4.68 -12.86 12.38
CA TRP A 204 5.69 -11.82 12.20
C TRP A 204 5.51 -10.66 13.18
N THR A 205 6.58 -10.35 13.91
CA THR A 205 6.68 -9.14 14.74
C THR A 205 7.61 -8.14 14.04
N PRO A 206 7.15 -6.92 13.75
CA PRO A 206 7.97 -5.93 13.07
C PRO A 206 9.28 -5.62 13.80
N ILE A 207 10.36 -5.44 13.04
CA ILE A 207 11.67 -5.07 13.56
C ILE A 207 11.61 -3.63 14.08
N GLY A 208 12.02 -3.40 15.35
CA GLY A 208 12.02 -2.08 15.96
C GLY A 208 10.70 -1.75 16.67
N THR A 209 9.99 -2.73 17.18
CA THR A 209 8.71 -2.70 17.91
C THR A 209 7.69 -1.69 17.39
N GLY A 210 6.53 -2.13 17.03
CA GLY A 210 5.50 -1.26 16.47
C GLY A 210 4.06 -1.70 16.73
N LEU A 211 3.89 -2.93 17.17
CA LEU A 211 2.58 -3.44 17.54
C LEU A 211 2.34 -3.04 19.00
N ASP A 212 1.28 -2.38 19.34
CA ASP A 212 0.85 -2.01 20.67
C ASP A 212 1.61 -0.84 21.35
N ASN A 213 1.25 0.37 21.01
CA ASN A 213 1.63 1.53 21.81
C ASN A 213 0.38 2.20 22.42
N GLU A 214 0.23 2.08 23.73
CA GLU A 214 -0.80 2.77 24.50
C GLU A 214 -0.64 4.31 24.49
N ASN A 215 0.51 4.83 24.01
CA ASN A 215 0.79 6.24 23.89
C ASN A 215 1.65 6.52 22.65
N ILE A 216 1.21 7.49 21.84
CA ILE A 216 1.96 8.08 20.72
C ILE A 216 3.27 8.77 21.18
N ALA A 217 3.49 8.96 22.47
CA ALA A 217 4.80 9.26 23.04
C ALA A 217 5.70 8.04 22.81
N MET A 218 6.32 8.02 21.60
CA MET A 218 7.22 6.97 21.14
C MET A 218 8.14 6.52 22.26
N PRO A 219 8.06 5.25 22.70
CA PRO A 219 9.10 4.76 23.58
C PRO A 219 10.37 4.79 22.76
N GLU A 220 11.36 5.60 23.15
CA GLU A 220 12.69 5.63 22.51
C GLU A 220 13.42 4.28 22.58
N LYS A 221 12.79 3.31 23.19
CA LYS A 221 13.30 1.97 23.46
C LYS A 221 13.04 1.08 22.25
N ASN A 222 14.10 0.46 21.75
CA ASN A 222 14.08 -0.59 20.71
C ASN A 222 13.70 -0.13 19.28
N MET A 223 13.64 1.16 18.98
CA MET A 223 13.50 1.65 17.61
C MET A 223 14.77 1.35 16.80
N PHE A 224 14.60 0.85 15.58
CA PHE A 224 15.73 0.52 14.71
C PHE A 224 16.47 1.78 14.23
N SER A 225 17.78 1.81 14.39
CA SER A 225 18.65 2.90 13.95
C SER A 225 19.97 2.38 13.34
N GLY A 226 20.00 1.10 13.01
CA GLY A 226 21.13 0.45 12.35
C GLY A 226 21.02 0.50 10.82
N SER A 227 21.78 -0.37 10.18
CA SER A 227 21.78 -0.52 8.72
C SER A 227 21.25 -1.89 8.32
N PHE A 228 20.37 -1.92 7.34
CA PHE A 228 19.90 -3.14 6.71
C PHE A 228 20.10 -3.04 5.19
N ASP A 229 20.99 -3.88 4.66
CA ASP A 229 21.24 -3.97 3.22
C ASP A 229 20.66 -5.29 2.69
N GLY A 230 19.64 -5.21 1.88
CA GLY A 230 19.03 -6.37 1.22
C GLY A 230 19.88 -6.99 0.12
N LYS A 231 21.01 -6.36 -0.29
CA LYS A 231 21.90 -6.85 -1.36
C LYS A 231 21.16 -7.21 -2.67
N ASN A 232 20.03 -6.57 -2.93
CA ASN A 232 19.09 -6.84 -4.01
C ASN A 232 18.38 -8.20 -3.92
N HIS A 233 18.47 -8.88 -2.79
CA HIS A 233 17.68 -10.08 -2.51
C HIS A 233 16.22 -9.75 -2.23
N THR A 234 15.38 -10.76 -2.36
CA THR A 234 13.93 -10.66 -2.18
C THR A 234 13.46 -11.44 -0.97
N ILE A 235 12.63 -10.81 -0.15
CA ILE A 235 11.82 -11.49 0.87
C ILE A 235 10.47 -11.81 0.21
N HIS A 236 10.24 -13.10 -0.07
CA HIS A 236 9.03 -13.60 -0.71
C HIS A 236 7.99 -14.06 0.29
N ASN A 237 6.71 -14.09 -0.13
CA ASN A 237 5.58 -14.60 0.65
C ASN A 237 5.45 -13.94 2.03
N PHE A 238 5.86 -12.66 2.12
CA PHE A 238 5.77 -11.92 3.34
C PHE A 238 4.30 -11.60 3.67
N THR A 239 3.80 -12.07 4.81
CA THR A 239 2.42 -11.84 5.22
C THR A 239 2.33 -11.30 6.64
N ILE A 240 1.45 -10.31 6.85
CA ILE A 240 1.02 -9.88 8.17
C ILE A 240 -0.51 -9.94 8.21
N ASN A 241 -1.05 -10.68 9.19
CA ASN A 241 -2.46 -10.67 9.52
C ASN A 241 -2.62 -10.19 10.96
N TYR A 242 -2.81 -8.88 11.12
CA TYR A 242 -2.88 -8.24 12.42
C TYR A 242 -4.31 -7.84 12.76
N SER A 243 -4.74 -8.12 13.99
CA SER A 243 -5.99 -7.62 14.53
C SER A 243 -5.78 -7.22 15.98
N SER A 244 -6.14 -6.01 16.34
CA SER A 244 -6.01 -5.49 17.70
C SER A 244 -7.13 -4.55 18.06
N ASN A 245 -7.39 -4.44 19.34
CA ASN A 245 -8.26 -3.43 19.96
C ASN A 245 -7.47 -2.30 20.65
N ASN A 246 -6.15 -2.31 20.52
CA ASN A 246 -5.26 -1.32 21.14
C ASN A 246 -5.30 0.01 20.40
N THR A 247 -4.78 1.05 21.03
CA THR A 247 -4.92 2.45 20.60
C THR A 247 -4.22 2.79 19.29
N SER A 248 -3.10 2.14 18.96
CA SER A 248 -2.38 2.37 17.70
C SER A 248 -1.56 1.14 17.31
N ALA A 249 -1.39 0.92 16.00
CA ALA A 249 -0.59 -0.18 15.48
C ALA A 249 0.34 0.29 14.34
N MET A 250 1.58 -0.24 14.36
CA MET A 250 2.61 0.00 13.35
C MET A 250 3.00 -1.32 12.69
N CYS A 251 2.57 -1.56 11.47
CA CYS A 251 2.75 -2.84 10.77
C CYS A 251 3.68 -2.70 9.56
N GLY A 252 4.61 -3.63 9.40
CA GLY A 252 5.56 -3.69 8.29
C GLY A 252 6.65 -4.73 8.53
N LEU A 253 7.59 -4.86 7.62
CA LEU A 253 8.80 -5.61 7.89
C LEU A 253 9.56 -4.96 9.06
N PHE A 254 9.68 -3.64 9.04
CA PHE A 254 10.13 -2.80 10.14
C PHE A 254 8.95 -2.02 10.73
N GLY A 255 8.88 -1.90 12.05
CA GLY A 255 7.87 -1.12 12.76
C GLY A 255 8.27 0.35 12.85
N LEU A 256 9.13 0.66 13.81
CA LEU A 256 9.60 2.01 14.10
C LEU A 256 11.10 2.17 13.88
N SER A 257 11.47 3.28 13.31
CA SER A 257 12.88 3.66 13.22
C SER A 257 13.15 5.02 13.84
N LYS A 258 14.41 5.26 14.17
CA LYS A 258 14.91 6.58 14.60
C LYS A 258 16.13 7.01 13.77
N SER A 259 16.64 8.20 14.05
CA SER A 259 17.82 8.77 13.37
C SER A 259 18.98 7.77 13.30
N GLY A 260 19.56 7.64 12.12
CA GLY A 260 20.60 6.67 11.80
C GLY A 260 20.13 5.43 11.06
N CYS A 261 18.82 5.17 11.02
CA CYS A 261 18.26 4.05 10.28
C CYS A 261 18.52 4.18 8.78
N THR A 262 19.13 3.15 8.19
CA THR A 262 19.26 2.98 6.74
C THR A 262 18.71 1.63 6.30
N ILE A 263 17.85 1.64 5.28
CA ILE A 263 17.35 0.42 4.64
C ILE A 263 17.60 0.55 3.14
N SER A 264 18.35 -0.40 2.58
CA SER A 264 18.75 -0.27 1.17
C SER A 264 18.72 -1.61 0.42
N ASN A 265 18.58 -1.51 -0.91
CA ASN A 265 18.71 -2.64 -1.85
C ASN A 265 17.83 -3.84 -1.47
N LEU A 266 16.62 -3.61 -1.00
CA LEU A 266 15.72 -4.64 -0.49
C LEU A 266 14.48 -4.77 -1.37
N ASN A 267 14.14 -6.01 -1.73
CA ASN A 267 12.88 -6.32 -2.37
C ASN A 267 11.96 -7.09 -1.40
N VAL A 268 10.70 -6.68 -1.30
CA VAL A 268 9.68 -7.36 -0.48
C VAL A 268 8.47 -7.66 -1.35
N GLU A 269 8.05 -8.92 -1.38
CA GLU A 269 6.83 -9.39 -2.04
C GLU A 269 5.89 -10.01 -1.02
N GLY A 270 4.66 -9.48 -0.91
CA GLY A 270 3.72 -10.03 0.06
C GLY A 270 2.47 -9.20 0.30
N ASP A 271 1.65 -9.67 1.24
CA ASP A 271 0.36 -9.11 1.55
C ASP A 271 0.24 -8.76 3.04
N ILE A 272 -0.21 -7.55 3.33
CA ILE A 272 -0.37 -7.06 4.70
C ILE A 272 -1.83 -6.71 4.95
N THR A 273 -2.42 -7.32 5.97
CA THR A 273 -3.77 -6.98 6.45
C THR A 273 -3.70 -6.59 7.91
N ALA A 274 -4.18 -5.41 8.24
CA ALA A 274 -4.27 -4.94 9.61
C ALA A 274 -5.67 -4.39 9.91
N VAL A 275 -6.27 -4.88 10.99
CA VAL A 275 -7.63 -4.53 11.40
C VAL A 275 -7.61 -4.02 12.84
N HIS A 276 -8.14 -2.82 13.05
CA HIS A 276 -8.37 -2.27 14.38
C HIS A 276 -9.83 -2.48 14.79
N THR A 277 -10.05 -3.17 15.91
CA THR A 277 -11.38 -3.58 16.40
C THR A 277 -11.82 -2.82 17.64
N GLY A 278 -11.00 -1.92 18.18
CA GLY A 278 -11.27 -1.18 19.41
C GLY A 278 -12.33 -0.09 19.26
N THR A 279 -13.05 0.19 20.35
CA THR A 279 -14.12 1.19 20.42
C THR A 279 -13.70 2.46 21.19
N GLN A 280 -12.41 2.63 21.50
CA GLN A 280 -11.95 3.74 22.34
C GLN A 280 -12.00 5.08 21.60
N GLU A 281 -12.44 6.13 22.29
CA GLU A 281 -12.59 7.50 21.79
C GLU A 281 -11.27 8.26 21.59
N THR A 282 -10.12 7.65 21.90
CA THR A 282 -8.80 8.29 21.70
C THR A 282 -8.34 8.13 20.27
N ALA A 283 -7.67 9.15 19.72
CA ALA A 283 -7.12 9.14 18.37
C ALA A 283 -6.21 7.93 18.15
N ASN A 284 -6.67 6.98 17.36
CA ASN A 284 -5.95 5.75 17.05
C ASN A 284 -5.29 5.86 15.68
N TYR A 285 -4.09 5.31 15.55
CA TYR A 285 -3.35 5.28 14.30
C TYR A 285 -3.10 3.83 13.87
N LEU A 286 -3.42 3.55 12.62
CA LEU A 286 -3.05 2.32 11.96
C LEU A 286 -2.07 2.68 10.84
N VAL A 287 -0.77 2.56 11.10
CA VAL A 287 0.30 2.95 10.18
C VAL A 287 0.96 1.72 9.59
N ILE A 288 0.90 1.57 8.27
CA ILE A 288 1.38 0.39 7.58
C ILE A 288 2.35 0.78 6.47
N GLY A 289 3.51 0.16 6.50
CA GLY A 289 4.47 0.20 5.40
C GLY A 289 4.84 -1.21 4.96
N GLY A 290 4.92 -1.47 3.68
CA GLY A 290 5.41 -2.76 3.21
C GLY A 290 6.82 -3.06 3.72
N ILE A 291 7.66 -2.02 3.85
CA ILE A 291 9.00 -2.11 4.40
C ILE A 291 9.07 -1.50 5.79
N LEU A 292 8.71 -0.24 5.97
CA LEU A 292 8.82 0.46 7.25
C LEU A 292 7.48 1.15 7.60
N ALA A 293 6.91 0.86 8.78
CA ALA A 293 5.68 1.54 9.17
C ALA A 293 5.91 3.02 9.48
N TYR A 294 6.85 3.36 10.36
CA TYR A 294 7.12 4.74 10.75
C TYR A 294 8.63 5.05 10.74
N GLY A 295 9.03 5.94 9.84
CA GLY A 295 10.41 6.34 9.63
C GLY A 295 10.72 7.73 10.19
N TYR A 296 11.39 7.81 11.36
CA TYR A 296 11.90 9.07 11.90
C TYR A 296 13.37 9.27 11.49
N GLN A 297 13.61 10.25 10.64
CA GLN A 297 14.93 10.55 10.04
C GLN A 297 15.57 9.31 9.38
N ALA A 298 14.76 8.41 8.86
CA ALA A 298 15.19 7.21 8.15
C ALA A 298 15.61 7.53 6.72
N VAL A 299 16.53 6.74 6.18
CA VAL A 299 16.93 6.75 4.78
C VAL A 299 16.60 5.41 4.15
N ILE A 300 15.68 5.41 3.20
CA ILE A 300 15.27 4.20 2.46
C ILE A 300 15.65 4.39 0.99
N THR A 301 16.52 3.51 0.47
CA THR A 301 17.08 3.70 -0.87
C THR A 301 17.07 2.40 -1.67
N ASN A 302 16.69 2.49 -2.94
CA ASN A 302 16.73 1.35 -3.88
C ASN A 302 15.98 0.12 -3.35
N CYS A 303 14.79 0.35 -2.79
CA CYS A 303 13.94 -0.72 -2.26
C CYS A 303 12.67 -0.90 -3.12
N THR A 304 12.18 -2.13 -3.17
CA THR A 304 10.96 -2.46 -3.92
C THR A 304 9.93 -3.13 -3.01
N PHE A 305 8.67 -2.74 -3.16
CA PHE A 305 7.53 -3.49 -2.61
C PHE A 305 6.59 -3.91 -3.73
N LYS A 306 6.09 -5.15 -3.64
CA LYS A 306 5.10 -5.70 -4.58
C LYS A 306 4.07 -6.53 -3.82
N GLY A 307 2.79 -6.21 -3.93
CA GLY A 307 1.71 -6.95 -3.27
C GLY A 307 0.51 -6.10 -2.89
N SER A 308 -0.22 -6.52 -1.86
CA SER A 308 -1.43 -5.87 -1.36
C SER A 308 -1.25 -5.36 0.06
N ILE A 309 -1.91 -4.24 0.38
CA ILE A 309 -2.00 -3.73 1.76
C ILE A 309 -3.45 -3.34 2.07
N ARG A 310 -3.99 -3.88 3.16
CA ARG A 310 -5.32 -3.54 3.66
C ARG A 310 -5.25 -3.06 5.11
N ALA A 311 -5.79 -1.86 5.34
CA ALA A 311 -5.89 -1.27 6.67
C ALA A 311 -7.34 -0.90 6.97
N SER A 312 -7.90 -1.37 8.07
CA SER A 312 -9.31 -1.09 8.38
C SER A 312 -9.57 -0.89 9.85
N PHE A 313 -10.44 0.08 10.17
CA PHE A 313 -11.14 0.17 11.44
C PHE A 313 -12.51 -0.49 11.31
N THR A 314 -12.89 -1.37 12.23
CA THR A 314 -14.21 -2.02 12.22
C THR A 314 -15.30 -1.17 12.85
N THR A 315 -14.92 -0.23 13.70
CA THR A 315 -15.81 0.68 14.44
C THR A 315 -15.71 2.11 13.95
N ASP A 316 -16.73 2.90 14.19
CA ASP A 316 -16.80 4.34 13.86
C ASP A 316 -15.96 5.14 14.87
N THR A 317 -14.65 5.02 14.80
CA THR A 317 -13.69 5.74 15.63
C THR A 317 -13.02 6.85 14.84
N ASP A 318 -12.47 7.86 15.52
CA ASP A 318 -11.65 8.92 14.91
C ASP A 318 -10.28 8.43 14.39
N GLY A 319 -10.14 7.14 14.19
CA GLY A 319 -8.87 6.52 13.81
C GLY A 319 -8.40 6.93 12.43
N THR A 320 -7.10 7.15 12.31
CA THR A 320 -6.42 7.48 11.06
C THR A 320 -5.64 6.28 10.56
N SER A 321 -5.96 5.81 9.36
CA SER A 321 -5.18 4.78 8.67
C SER A 321 -4.23 5.42 7.65
N ILE A 322 -2.95 5.04 7.71
CA ILE A 322 -1.89 5.57 6.87
C ILE A 322 -1.14 4.40 6.23
N VAL A 323 -1.16 4.32 4.90
CA VAL A 323 -0.59 3.19 4.17
C VAL A 323 0.34 3.63 3.05
N GLY A 324 1.52 3.04 3.02
CA GLY A 324 2.48 3.15 1.91
C GLY A 324 3.20 1.84 1.63
N GLY A 325 3.48 1.52 0.38
CA GLY A 325 4.19 0.28 0.01
C GLY A 325 5.64 0.26 0.51
N ILE A 326 6.31 1.41 0.53
CA ILE A 326 7.66 1.53 1.11
C ILE A 326 7.55 1.95 2.57
N CYS A 327 6.85 3.05 2.86
CA CYS A 327 6.76 3.57 4.21
C CYS A 327 5.35 4.10 4.53
N GLY A 328 4.80 3.73 5.68
CA GLY A 328 3.53 4.30 6.12
C GLY A 328 3.65 5.79 6.36
N THR A 329 4.45 6.20 7.33
CA THR A 329 4.76 7.61 7.62
C THR A 329 6.26 7.86 7.57
N ILE A 330 6.70 8.86 6.83
CA ILE A 330 8.12 9.20 6.68
C ILE A 330 8.44 10.62 7.14
N LEU A 331 9.39 10.74 8.05
CA LEU A 331 10.16 11.94 8.35
C LEU A 331 11.62 11.63 8.00
N GLY A 332 12.01 11.81 6.76
CA GLY A 332 13.33 11.38 6.28
C GLY A 332 13.38 11.32 4.77
N THR A 333 14.11 10.35 4.23
CA THR A 333 14.34 10.25 2.79
C THR A 333 13.90 8.89 2.24
N ILE A 334 13.09 8.92 1.17
CA ILE A 334 12.86 7.77 0.31
C ILE A 334 13.41 8.11 -1.06
N ASN A 335 14.37 7.33 -1.54
CA ASN A 335 15.04 7.60 -2.80
C ASN A 335 15.16 6.35 -3.66
N GLN A 336 14.91 6.46 -4.97
CA GLN A 336 15.05 5.37 -5.94
C GLN A 336 14.23 4.10 -5.59
N CYS A 337 13.12 4.26 -4.89
CA CYS A 337 12.28 3.14 -4.50
C CYS A 337 11.16 2.88 -5.52
N THR A 338 10.76 1.62 -5.63
CA THR A 338 9.71 1.20 -6.57
C THR A 338 8.58 0.48 -5.84
N VAL A 339 7.34 0.77 -6.23
CA VAL A 339 6.18 -0.01 -5.79
C VAL A 339 5.40 -0.49 -7.01
N ASN A 340 5.11 -1.78 -7.02
CA ASN A 340 4.26 -2.42 -8.00
C ASN A 340 3.02 -2.98 -7.31
N ILE A 341 1.84 -2.51 -7.71
CA ILE A 341 0.55 -3.04 -7.27
C ILE A 341 -0.02 -3.84 -8.43
N PRO A 342 0.15 -5.18 -8.47
CA PRO A 342 -0.34 -6.02 -9.56
C PRO A 342 -1.85 -5.90 -9.78
N ALA A 343 -2.37 -6.32 -10.92
CA ALA A 343 -3.80 -6.24 -11.25
C ALA A 343 -4.71 -7.01 -10.28
N SER A 344 -4.19 -8.06 -9.62
CA SER A 344 -4.89 -8.80 -8.57
C SER A 344 -4.73 -8.21 -7.17
N SER A 345 -3.96 -7.14 -7.01
CA SER A 345 -3.58 -6.54 -5.73
C SER A 345 -4.22 -5.19 -5.52
N GLU A 346 -4.33 -4.81 -4.25
CA GLU A 346 -4.95 -3.55 -3.88
C GLU A 346 -4.36 -2.96 -2.59
N PHE A 347 -4.29 -1.63 -2.53
CA PHE A 347 -4.07 -0.89 -1.30
C PHE A 347 -5.42 -0.29 -0.87
N ILE A 348 -6.04 -0.88 0.14
CA ILE A 348 -7.34 -0.44 0.68
C ILE A 348 -7.17 0.08 2.09
N VAL A 349 -7.64 1.28 2.31
CA VAL A 349 -7.50 1.98 3.58
C VAL A 349 -8.82 2.60 3.99
N ASN A 350 -9.30 2.29 5.18
CA ASN A 350 -10.45 2.97 5.74
C ASN A 350 -10.19 3.49 7.17
N GLY A 351 -10.97 4.49 7.58
CA GLY A 351 -10.87 5.19 8.87
C GLY A 351 -11.50 6.57 8.77
N ALA A 352 -11.38 7.40 9.78
CA ALA A 352 -11.90 8.77 9.74
C ALA A 352 -11.15 9.65 8.72
N THR A 353 -9.81 9.54 8.70
CA THR A 353 -8.94 10.28 7.77
C THR A 353 -7.94 9.36 7.09
N PRO A 354 -8.38 8.45 6.20
CA PRO A 354 -7.50 7.51 5.52
C PRO A 354 -6.56 8.23 4.55
N GLN A 355 -5.30 7.82 4.58
CA GLN A 355 -4.24 8.34 3.71
C GLN A 355 -3.47 7.18 3.07
N VAL A 356 -3.46 7.11 1.76
CA VAL A 356 -2.78 6.03 1.04
C VAL A 356 -1.97 6.54 -0.15
N GLY A 357 -0.72 6.11 -0.23
CA GLY A 357 0.13 6.31 -1.38
C GLY A 357 0.86 5.02 -1.75
N ALA A 358 1.19 4.82 -3.01
CA ALA A 358 1.94 3.62 -3.36
C ALA A 358 3.31 3.60 -2.65
N ILE A 359 4.03 4.72 -2.61
CA ILE A 359 5.35 4.80 -1.95
C ILE A 359 5.20 5.12 -0.46
N ALA A 360 4.52 6.22 -0.10
CA ALA A 360 4.34 6.66 1.27
C ALA A 360 2.88 7.03 1.55
N GLY A 361 2.34 6.62 2.70
CA GLY A 361 1.02 7.06 3.13
C GLY A 361 1.01 8.54 3.51
N TYR A 362 1.96 8.94 4.36
CA TYR A 362 2.13 10.32 4.81
C TYR A 362 3.60 10.75 4.82
N GLY A 363 3.87 11.86 4.16
CA GLY A 363 5.16 12.52 4.16
C GLY A 363 5.19 13.73 5.11
N ASN A 364 6.01 13.68 6.16
CA ASN A 364 6.13 14.75 7.13
C ASN A 364 7.58 15.23 7.23
N SER A 365 7.94 16.22 6.45
CA SER A 365 9.29 16.78 6.36
C SER A 365 10.35 15.79 5.84
N GLY A 366 10.90 16.01 4.68
CA GLY A 366 11.90 15.13 4.08
C GLY A 366 11.82 15.10 2.55
N TYR A 367 12.30 14.01 1.96
CA TYR A 367 12.43 13.90 0.49
C TYR A 367 11.89 12.56 0.01
N ILE A 368 11.03 12.60 -1.03
CA ILE A 368 10.60 11.42 -1.80
C ILE A 368 11.01 11.68 -3.24
N THR A 369 12.09 11.05 -3.69
CA THR A 369 12.72 11.40 -4.96
C THR A 369 13.12 10.18 -5.78
N TYR A 370 13.07 10.32 -7.11
CA TYR A 370 13.43 9.27 -8.06
C TYR A 370 12.65 7.96 -7.86
N CYS A 371 11.46 8.06 -7.29
CA CYS A 371 10.62 6.89 -7.00
C CYS A 371 9.71 6.55 -8.18
N LYS A 372 9.38 5.26 -8.27
CA LYS A 372 8.49 4.76 -9.32
C LYS A 372 7.31 4.02 -8.72
N ALA A 373 6.10 4.33 -9.20
CA ALA A 373 4.88 3.60 -8.86
C ALA A 373 4.20 3.05 -10.12
N VAL A 374 3.88 1.77 -10.10
CA VAL A 374 3.08 1.10 -11.13
C VAL A 374 1.83 0.54 -10.46
N VAL A 375 0.67 1.09 -10.81
CA VAL A 375 -0.63 0.69 -10.25
C VAL A 375 -1.42 -0.01 -11.34
N ASP A 376 -1.28 -1.33 -11.43
CA ASP A 376 -2.10 -2.17 -12.32
C ASP A 376 -3.42 -2.55 -11.64
N GLY A 377 -3.42 -2.69 -10.33
CA GLY A 377 -4.57 -2.93 -9.46
C GLY A 377 -5.25 -1.64 -8.99
N SER A 378 -5.54 -1.54 -7.69
CA SER A 378 -6.24 -0.39 -7.15
C SER A 378 -5.63 0.19 -5.86
N ILE A 379 -5.78 1.50 -5.71
CA ILE A 379 -5.57 2.24 -4.46
C ILE A 379 -6.90 2.85 -4.05
N LEU A 380 -7.37 2.57 -2.84
CA LEU A 380 -8.63 3.10 -2.31
C LEU A 380 -8.44 3.68 -0.91
N ALA A 381 -8.73 4.96 -0.74
CA ALA A 381 -8.94 5.59 0.54
C ALA A 381 -10.44 5.81 0.77
N GLU A 382 -11.02 5.22 1.80
CA GLU A 382 -12.44 5.38 2.09
C GLU A 382 -12.64 5.88 3.53
N SER A 383 -13.12 7.13 3.69
CA SER A 383 -13.45 7.59 5.02
C SER A 383 -14.74 6.92 5.49
N LYS A 384 -14.68 6.33 6.69
CA LYS A 384 -15.89 5.88 7.37
C LYS A 384 -16.64 7.07 7.94
N PRO A 385 -17.97 7.00 7.96
CA PRO A 385 -18.78 7.99 8.65
C PRO A 385 -18.35 8.08 10.12
N ILE A 386 -18.13 9.30 10.60
CA ILE A 386 -17.94 9.59 12.02
C ILE A 386 -19.32 9.71 12.65
N ASP A 387 -19.49 9.28 13.91
CA ASP A 387 -20.74 9.45 14.65
C ASP A 387 -21.16 10.93 14.68
N ASP A 388 -22.39 11.22 14.23
CA ASP A 388 -22.99 12.56 14.14
C ASP A 388 -23.21 13.23 15.51
N SER A 389 -22.95 12.53 16.62
CA SER A 389 -23.05 13.11 17.98
C SER A 389 -21.99 14.19 18.26
N ARG A 390 -21.00 14.37 17.38
CA ARG A 390 -19.95 15.41 17.51
C ARG A 390 -20.32 16.70 16.81
N GLU A 391 -20.27 17.78 17.54
CA GLU A 391 -20.64 19.10 17.09
C GLU A 391 -19.74 19.67 15.97
N TYR A 392 -18.50 19.14 15.83
CA TYR A 392 -17.54 19.50 14.77
C TYR A 392 -16.65 18.29 14.40
N GLY A 393 -16.69 17.87 13.16
CA GLY A 393 -15.84 16.81 12.62
C GLY A 393 -15.54 17.02 11.13
N SER A 394 -14.44 16.44 10.65
CA SER A 394 -14.16 16.39 9.23
C SER A 394 -13.69 14.98 8.83
N ALA A 395 -14.39 14.38 7.88
CA ALA A 395 -13.97 13.14 7.25
C ALA A 395 -13.22 13.46 5.96
N ARG A 396 -11.96 13.01 5.85
CA ARG A 396 -11.11 13.36 4.71
C ARG A 396 -10.41 12.10 4.19
N ALA A 397 -10.57 11.82 2.92
CA ALA A 397 -9.89 10.72 2.26
C ALA A 397 -8.84 11.23 1.27
N HIS A 398 -7.60 10.76 1.39
CA HIS A 398 -6.51 11.15 0.52
C HIS A 398 -5.83 9.94 -0.14
N ALA A 399 -5.75 9.95 -1.47
CA ALA A 399 -5.08 8.90 -2.23
C ALA A 399 -4.12 9.47 -3.28
N GLY A 400 -2.93 8.90 -3.39
CA GLY A 400 -1.91 9.32 -4.35
C GLY A 400 -1.08 8.17 -4.92
N GLY A 401 -0.56 8.36 -6.11
CA GLY A 401 0.32 7.38 -6.75
C GLY A 401 1.71 7.29 -6.11
N ILE A 402 2.18 8.34 -5.46
CA ILE A 402 3.44 8.35 -4.68
C ILE A 402 3.11 8.53 -3.20
N CYS A 403 2.38 9.57 -2.83
CA CYS A 403 2.11 9.91 -1.44
C CYS A 403 0.62 10.19 -1.22
N GLY A 404 0.02 9.63 -0.18
CA GLY A 404 -1.39 9.89 0.15
C GLY A 404 -1.60 11.35 0.55
N ALA A 405 -0.86 11.81 1.55
CA ALA A 405 -0.82 13.20 1.97
C ALA A 405 0.59 13.62 2.37
N SER A 406 0.92 14.90 2.23
CA SER A 406 2.22 15.44 2.60
C SER A 406 2.10 16.75 3.36
N SER A 407 2.93 16.90 4.41
CA SER A 407 3.12 18.15 5.15
C SER A 407 4.62 18.39 5.34
N GLY A 408 5.22 19.17 4.45
CA GLY A 408 6.64 19.53 4.51
C GLY A 408 7.61 18.60 3.76
N SER A 409 7.16 17.51 3.13
CA SER A 409 8.07 16.67 2.32
C SER A 409 8.16 17.19 0.88
N SER A 410 9.39 17.30 0.36
CA SER A 410 9.61 17.57 -1.06
C SER A 410 9.46 16.29 -1.88
N ILE A 411 8.66 16.35 -2.96
CA ILE A 411 8.45 15.23 -3.87
C ILE A 411 8.96 15.61 -5.26
N GLY A 412 9.82 14.79 -5.85
CA GLY A 412 10.36 15.14 -7.18
C GLY A 412 11.01 13.98 -7.93
N ALA A 413 11.14 14.17 -9.25
CA ALA A 413 11.73 13.21 -10.17
C ALA A 413 11.10 11.80 -10.06
N CYS A 414 9.79 11.75 -9.90
CA CYS A 414 9.05 10.50 -9.75
C CYS A 414 8.27 10.14 -11.03
N ASP A 415 8.20 8.84 -11.30
CA ASP A 415 7.43 8.29 -12.42
C ASP A 415 6.22 7.50 -11.89
N VAL A 416 5.03 7.83 -12.39
CA VAL A 416 3.80 7.13 -12.01
C VAL A 416 3.08 6.61 -13.24
N THR A 417 2.76 5.33 -13.22
CA THR A 417 1.91 4.70 -14.25
C THR A 417 0.68 4.09 -13.58
N ILE A 418 -0.50 4.53 -13.97
CA ILE A 418 -1.78 4.08 -13.43
C ILE A 418 -2.54 3.37 -14.56
N ASN A 419 -2.45 2.04 -14.57
CA ASN A 419 -3.22 1.20 -15.49
C ASN A 419 -4.58 0.83 -14.89
N GLY A 420 -4.65 0.67 -13.57
CA GLY A 420 -5.84 0.41 -12.78
C GLY A 420 -6.51 1.69 -12.26
N SER A 421 -6.72 1.80 -10.94
CA SER A 421 -7.44 2.95 -10.37
C SER A 421 -6.82 3.48 -9.08
N ILE A 422 -6.93 4.80 -8.88
CA ILE A 422 -6.73 5.46 -7.58
C ILE A 422 -8.02 6.18 -7.22
N HIS A 423 -8.58 5.87 -6.05
CA HIS A 423 -9.87 6.38 -5.64
C HIS A 423 -9.85 6.88 -4.19
N ALA A 424 -10.50 8.01 -3.93
CA ALA A 424 -10.78 8.49 -2.59
C ALA A 424 -12.29 8.71 -2.42
N LYS A 425 -12.85 8.22 -1.33
CA LYS A 425 -14.26 8.35 -0.99
C LYS A 425 -14.45 8.90 0.40
N SER A 426 -15.34 9.88 0.55
CA SER A 426 -15.70 10.45 1.84
C SER A 426 -17.19 10.72 1.90
N LYS A 427 -17.91 10.00 2.77
CA LYS A 427 -19.36 10.11 2.91
C LYS A 427 -19.76 10.38 4.35
N LYS A 428 -20.90 11.08 4.53
CA LYS A 428 -21.56 11.28 5.83
C LYS A 428 -22.28 10.00 6.26
N SER A 429 -22.46 9.83 7.57
CA SER A 429 -23.30 8.76 8.14
C SER A 429 -24.79 9.06 7.98
N SER A 430 -25.19 10.33 8.07
CA SER A 430 -26.56 10.77 7.89
C SER A 430 -26.64 12.12 7.15
N GLU A 431 -27.78 12.45 6.56
CA GLU A 431 -28.00 13.74 5.86
C GLU A 431 -28.08 14.93 6.83
N GLU A 432 -28.33 14.71 8.12
CA GLU A 432 -28.56 15.77 9.13
C GLU A 432 -27.28 16.20 9.87
N GLY A 433 -26.15 15.50 9.68
CA GLY A 433 -24.90 15.78 10.40
C GLY A 433 -24.16 17.05 9.93
N SER A 434 -23.54 17.77 10.86
CA SER A 434 -22.70 18.96 10.59
C SER A 434 -21.28 18.63 10.11
N ILE A 435 -20.96 17.37 9.85
CA ILE A 435 -19.64 16.89 9.45
C ILE A 435 -19.34 17.32 8.01
N SER A 436 -18.18 17.95 7.81
CA SER A 436 -17.66 18.24 6.47
C SER A 436 -16.90 17.06 5.91
N THR A 437 -17.27 16.62 4.71
CA THR A 437 -16.60 15.52 3.99
C THR A 437 -15.76 16.05 2.84
N SER A 438 -14.57 15.52 2.66
CA SER A 438 -13.73 15.86 1.51
C SER A 438 -12.93 14.66 1.01
N ALA A 439 -12.74 14.60 -0.29
CA ALA A 439 -11.91 13.59 -0.93
C ALA A 439 -10.91 14.25 -1.88
N ALA A 440 -9.63 13.84 -1.80
CA ALA A 440 -8.60 14.36 -2.68
C ALA A 440 -7.76 13.22 -3.29
N VAL A 441 -7.59 13.27 -4.62
CA VAL A 441 -6.83 12.29 -5.39
C VAL A 441 -5.83 12.99 -6.29
N GLY A 442 -4.60 12.49 -6.29
CA GLY A 442 -3.57 12.92 -7.22
C GLY A 442 -2.79 11.74 -7.81
N GLY A 443 -2.38 11.87 -9.05
CA GLY A 443 -1.49 10.87 -9.67
C GLY A 443 -0.17 10.73 -8.92
N VAL A 444 0.30 11.78 -8.24
CA VAL A 444 1.47 11.75 -7.36
C VAL A 444 1.04 11.92 -5.90
N SER A 445 0.29 12.96 -5.55
CA SER A 445 -0.13 13.21 -4.16
C SER A 445 -1.60 13.59 -4.05
N GLY A 446 -2.33 12.93 -3.13
CA GLY A 446 -3.72 13.28 -2.85
C GLY A 446 -3.85 14.67 -2.25
N SER A 447 -3.08 14.95 -1.18
CA SER A 447 -3.02 16.27 -0.55
C SER A 447 -1.56 16.68 -0.33
N TYR A 448 -1.26 17.95 -0.55
CA TYR A 448 0.11 18.45 -0.50
C TYR A 448 0.23 19.78 0.23
N ALA A 449 1.17 19.85 1.17
CA ALA A 449 1.48 21.08 1.93
C ALA A 449 2.99 21.14 2.18
N ALA A 450 3.82 21.42 1.15
CA ALA A 450 5.27 21.42 1.28
C ALA A 450 5.98 22.36 0.31
N ASP A 451 7.31 22.37 0.37
CA ASP A 451 8.14 23.43 -0.19
C ASP A 451 8.53 23.22 -1.67
N MET A 452 8.70 21.99 -2.15
CA MET A 452 9.11 21.71 -3.54
C MET A 452 8.40 20.49 -4.12
N PHE A 453 7.82 20.66 -5.32
CA PHE A 453 7.19 19.58 -6.06
C PHE A 453 7.50 19.72 -7.55
N GLY A 454 8.07 18.69 -8.17
CA GLY A 454 8.34 18.81 -9.62
C GLY A 454 9.10 17.64 -10.25
N ASN A 455 9.34 17.79 -11.57
CA ASN A 455 10.00 16.80 -12.42
C ASN A 455 9.34 15.41 -12.37
N CYS A 456 8.00 15.35 -12.36
CA CYS A 456 7.29 14.08 -12.33
C CYS A 456 6.63 13.77 -13.67
N ASN A 457 6.69 12.49 -14.07
CA ASN A 457 6.00 11.98 -15.26
C ASN A 457 4.83 11.09 -14.81
N ILE A 458 3.63 11.40 -15.28
CA ILE A 458 2.41 10.70 -14.86
C ILE A 458 1.66 10.21 -16.10
N LEU A 459 1.47 8.90 -16.18
CA LEU A 459 0.70 8.23 -17.23
C LEU A 459 -0.55 7.58 -16.65
N ILE A 460 -1.73 8.11 -16.97
CA ILE A 460 -3.02 7.64 -16.51
C ILE A 460 -3.74 6.93 -17.66
N LYS A 461 -3.71 5.59 -17.65
CA LYS A 461 -4.47 4.76 -18.59
C LYS A 461 -5.80 4.30 -18.00
N GLY A 462 -5.84 4.09 -16.70
CA GLY A 462 -7.02 3.75 -15.94
C GLY A 462 -7.74 4.99 -15.41
N SER A 463 -8.00 5.07 -14.10
CA SER A 463 -8.78 6.17 -13.54
C SER A 463 -8.24 6.77 -12.25
N LEU A 464 -8.37 8.10 -12.12
CA LEU A 464 -8.32 8.84 -10.86
C LEU A 464 -9.72 9.32 -10.51
N LYS A 465 -10.24 8.94 -9.34
CA LYS A 465 -11.61 9.31 -8.94
C LYS A 465 -11.66 9.80 -7.50
N ALA A 466 -12.42 10.85 -7.26
CA ALA A 466 -12.77 11.26 -5.91
C ALA A 466 -14.27 11.50 -5.80
N GLU A 467 -14.85 11.02 -4.70
CA GLU A 467 -16.27 11.14 -4.38
C GLU A 467 -16.43 11.63 -2.94
N ALA A 468 -17.23 12.68 -2.73
CA ALA A 468 -17.58 13.16 -1.40
C ALA A 468 -18.98 13.77 -1.38
N ASP A 469 -19.50 14.07 -0.19
CA ASP A 469 -20.76 14.82 -0.12
C ASP A 469 -20.54 16.33 -0.25
N ASN A 470 -19.39 16.86 0.22
CA ASN A 470 -19.16 18.32 0.24
C ASN A 470 -18.11 18.79 -0.78
N SER A 471 -16.88 18.34 -0.67
CA SER A 471 -15.79 18.87 -1.50
C SER A 471 -14.91 17.80 -2.10
N VAL A 472 -14.54 17.99 -3.35
CA VAL A 472 -13.70 17.04 -4.10
C VAL A 472 -12.60 17.78 -4.84
N ASP A 473 -11.37 17.28 -4.73
CA ASP A 473 -10.21 17.77 -5.44
C ASP A 473 -9.50 16.65 -6.18
N VAL A 474 -9.41 16.71 -7.50
CA VAL A 474 -8.72 15.71 -8.31
C VAL A 474 -7.72 16.37 -9.24
N GLY A 475 -6.48 15.92 -9.18
CA GLY A 475 -5.43 16.37 -10.09
C GLY A 475 -4.65 15.20 -10.71
N GLY A 476 -4.27 15.34 -11.96
CA GLY A 476 -3.40 14.35 -12.60
C GLY A 476 -2.07 14.16 -11.88
N ALA A 477 -1.60 15.19 -11.15
CA ALA A 477 -0.44 15.10 -10.26
C ALA A 477 -0.84 15.34 -8.80
N ILE A 478 -1.55 16.42 -8.47
CA ILE A 478 -1.89 16.82 -7.09
C ILE A 478 -3.39 17.04 -6.98
N GLY A 479 -4.04 16.36 -6.02
CA GLY A 479 -5.45 16.60 -5.74
C GLY A 479 -5.68 17.96 -5.12
N SER A 480 -5.21 18.17 -3.91
CA SER A 480 -5.43 19.40 -3.12
C SER A 480 -4.12 19.96 -2.56
N GLN A 481 -4.01 21.28 -2.48
CA GLN A 481 -2.89 21.92 -1.79
C GLN A 481 -3.40 22.82 -0.66
N VAL A 482 -2.89 22.59 0.54
CA VAL A 482 -3.42 23.17 1.79
C VAL A 482 -2.61 24.38 2.27
N ARG A 483 -1.34 24.55 1.87
CA ARG A 483 -0.47 25.64 2.32
C ARG A 483 0.31 26.29 1.20
N ALA A 484 0.71 27.54 1.38
CA ALA A 484 1.64 28.25 0.53
C ALA A 484 3.03 27.64 0.63
N GLY A 485 3.58 27.22 -0.50
CA GLY A 485 4.94 26.73 -0.68
C GLY A 485 5.58 27.32 -1.93
N TYR A 486 6.80 26.89 -2.25
CA TYR A 486 7.52 27.29 -3.45
C TYR A 486 6.88 26.63 -4.66
N GLY A 487 5.89 26.87 -5.26
CA GLY A 487 5.30 26.40 -6.50
C GLY A 487 5.58 24.95 -6.94
N CYS A 488 4.88 24.53 -7.95
CA CYS A 488 5.08 23.22 -8.61
C CYS A 488 5.63 23.44 -10.03
N SER A 489 6.52 22.58 -10.48
CA SER A 489 7.13 22.74 -11.82
C SER A 489 7.43 21.42 -12.52
N ALA A 490 7.47 21.46 -13.85
CA ALA A 490 7.87 20.34 -14.70
C ALA A 490 7.06 19.05 -14.39
N LEU A 491 5.74 19.19 -14.41
CA LEU A 491 4.80 18.07 -14.25
C LEU A 491 4.24 17.69 -15.61
N HIS A 492 4.54 16.49 -16.07
CA HIS A 492 4.15 15.98 -17.38
C HIS A 492 3.07 14.92 -17.23
N VAL A 493 1.84 15.24 -17.60
CA VAL A 493 0.68 14.35 -17.41
C VAL A 493 0.11 13.90 -18.74
N THR A 494 0.03 12.61 -18.95
CA THR A 494 -0.67 12.01 -20.08
C THR A 494 -1.89 11.23 -19.59
N ILE A 495 -3.08 11.63 -20.05
CA ILE A 495 -4.36 11.06 -19.64
C ILE A 495 -4.97 10.33 -20.85
N LEU A 496 -4.91 9.00 -20.83
CA LEU A 496 -5.57 8.11 -21.80
C LEU A 496 -6.91 7.60 -21.26
N GLY A 497 -7.03 7.51 -19.94
CA GLY A 497 -8.22 7.08 -19.21
C GLY A 497 -9.06 8.24 -18.70
N GLU A 498 -9.37 8.23 -17.41
CA GLU A 498 -10.32 9.19 -16.81
C GLU A 498 -9.77 9.85 -15.54
N ILE A 499 -10.01 11.15 -15.41
CA ILE A 499 -9.92 11.89 -14.14
C ILE A 499 -11.32 12.41 -13.82
N ALA A 500 -11.88 12.06 -12.64
CA ALA A 500 -13.24 12.41 -12.30
C ALA A 500 -13.39 12.82 -10.82
N GLY A 501 -14.14 13.88 -10.62
CA GLY A 501 -14.57 14.37 -9.29
C GLY A 501 -16.08 14.50 -9.22
N THR A 502 -16.71 13.93 -8.18
CA THR A 502 -18.17 13.94 -8.01
C THR A 502 -18.55 14.25 -6.57
N CYS A 503 -19.36 15.28 -6.36
CA CYS A 503 -20.05 15.53 -5.09
C CYS A 503 -21.52 15.16 -5.18
N SER A 504 -22.11 14.71 -4.08
CA SER A 504 -23.51 14.27 -4.02
C SER A 504 -24.44 15.24 -3.28
N SER A 505 -23.95 16.13 -2.45
CA SER A 505 -24.75 16.99 -1.60
C SER A 505 -24.44 18.48 -1.81
N SER A 506 -25.40 19.34 -1.56
CA SER A 506 -25.28 20.79 -1.60
C SER A 506 -25.22 21.36 -0.18
N GLY A 507 -24.17 21.07 0.58
CA GLY A 507 -24.05 21.53 1.97
C GLY A 507 -23.85 23.04 2.10
N SER A 508 -22.63 23.53 2.07
CA SER A 508 -22.25 24.94 2.20
C SER A 508 -22.07 25.60 0.84
N SER A 509 -22.30 26.90 0.75
CA SER A 509 -22.03 27.71 -0.45
C SER A 509 -20.53 27.74 -0.87
N SER A 510 -19.66 27.23 -0.04
CA SER A 510 -18.22 27.08 -0.34
C SER A 510 -17.84 25.69 -0.88
N ASP A 511 -18.77 24.74 -0.87
CA ASP A 511 -18.52 23.37 -1.34
C ASP A 511 -18.41 23.35 -2.87
N ALA A 512 -17.44 22.62 -3.37
CA ALA A 512 -17.15 22.58 -4.80
C ALA A 512 -16.39 21.32 -5.22
N THR A 513 -16.50 20.99 -6.49
CA THR A 513 -15.66 19.99 -7.15
C THR A 513 -14.65 20.68 -8.04
N TYR A 514 -13.36 20.42 -7.78
CA TYR A 514 -12.25 20.93 -8.58
C TYR A 514 -11.48 19.79 -9.22
N VAL A 515 -11.37 19.82 -10.55
CA VAL A 515 -10.65 18.80 -11.31
C VAL A 515 -9.65 19.46 -12.27
N GLY A 516 -8.44 18.99 -12.30
CA GLY A 516 -7.41 19.49 -13.22
C GLY A 516 -6.51 18.39 -13.75
N GLY A 517 -6.01 18.59 -14.95
CA GLY A 517 -5.09 17.65 -15.57
C GLY A 517 -3.76 17.51 -14.81
N VAL A 518 -3.33 18.57 -14.12
CA VAL A 518 -2.18 18.55 -13.18
C VAL A 518 -2.68 18.70 -11.74
N TYR A 519 -3.61 19.60 -11.49
CA TYR A 519 -3.88 20.14 -10.19
C TYR A 519 -5.39 20.37 -9.95
N GLY A 520 -5.96 19.78 -8.87
CA GLY A 520 -7.37 20.00 -8.52
C GLY A 520 -7.61 21.43 -8.04
N THR A 521 -7.21 21.73 -6.81
CA THR A 521 -7.35 23.08 -6.24
C THR A 521 -6.16 23.53 -5.43
N GLY A 522 -5.94 24.85 -5.36
CA GLY A 522 -4.91 25.48 -4.55
C GLY A 522 -5.35 26.71 -3.79
N SER A 523 -4.78 26.91 -2.62
CA SER A 523 -5.05 28.06 -1.76
C SER A 523 -4.55 29.39 -2.36
N PHE A 524 -5.08 30.52 -1.89
CA PHE A 524 -4.77 31.89 -2.35
C PHE A 524 -3.29 32.31 -2.22
N GLN A 525 -2.45 31.54 -1.55
CA GLN A 525 -1.06 31.90 -1.23
C GLN A 525 -0.02 31.03 -1.93
N MET A 526 -0.34 30.45 -3.07
CA MET A 526 0.53 29.49 -3.77
C MET A 526 1.65 30.13 -4.55
N GLY A 527 2.79 29.46 -4.62
CA GLY A 527 3.92 29.78 -5.49
C GLY A 527 3.68 29.57 -6.98
N GLY A 528 2.48 29.13 -7.38
CA GLY A 528 2.11 28.93 -8.79
C GLY A 528 2.54 27.58 -9.38
N ILE A 529 2.09 27.33 -10.60
CA ILE A 529 2.46 26.15 -11.41
C ILE A 529 3.25 26.64 -12.62
N SER A 530 4.41 26.05 -12.89
CA SER A 530 5.21 26.42 -14.04
C SER A 530 5.68 25.19 -14.84
N ASP A 531 5.99 25.44 -16.12
CA ASP A 531 6.66 24.48 -17.00
C ASP A 531 5.99 23.09 -17.03
N SER A 532 4.67 23.07 -16.91
CA SER A 532 3.89 21.82 -16.77
C SER A 532 2.91 21.66 -17.92
N ASP A 533 2.66 20.40 -18.28
CA ASP A 533 1.82 20.10 -19.43
C ASP A 533 0.88 18.92 -19.25
N VAL A 534 -0.20 18.96 -20.03
CA VAL A 534 -1.19 17.90 -20.09
C VAL A 534 -1.46 17.49 -21.54
N THR A 535 -1.34 16.21 -21.81
CA THR A 535 -1.87 15.58 -23.03
C THR A 535 -3.12 14.78 -22.66
N LEU A 536 -4.29 15.30 -23.03
CA LEU A 536 -5.59 14.68 -22.77
C LEU A 536 -6.07 13.93 -24.01
N LYS A 537 -6.16 12.62 -23.92
CA LYS A 537 -6.76 11.73 -24.92
C LYS A 537 -8.00 11.00 -24.41
N GLY A 538 -8.19 10.96 -23.10
CA GLY A 538 -9.32 10.42 -22.38
C GLY A 538 -10.28 11.51 -21.91
N LYS A 539 -10.61 11.47 -20.60
CA LYS A 539 -11.64 12.38 -20.04
C LYS A 539 -11.16 13.06 -18.76
N ILE A 540 -11.57 14.32 -18.61
CA ILE A 540 -11.55 15.06 -17.36
C ILE A 540 -13.00 15.48 -17.07
N THR A 541 -13.56 15.11 -15.90
CA THR A 541 -14.96 15.40 -15.54
C THR A 541 -15.07 15.94 -14.12
N ALA A 542 -15.89 16.97 -13.93
CA ALA A 542 -16.25 17.53 -12.62
C ALA A 542 -17.77 17.64 -12.49
N GLU A 543 -18.33 17.07 -11.43
CA GLU A 543 -19.78 17.16 -11.14
C GLU A 543 -20.00 17.63 -9.70
N HIS A 544 -20.91 18.59 -9.51
CA HIS A 544 -21.30 19.11 -8.20
C HIS A 544 -22.69 19.74 -8.23
N PRO A 545 -23.55 19.52 -7.22
CA PRO A 545 -24.88 20.15 -7.14
C PRO A 545 -24.86 21.68 -7.03
N GLN A 546 -23.72 22.29 -6.66
CA GLN A 546 -23.54 23.74 -6.62
C GLN A 546 -22.47 24.19 -7.61
N ILE A 547 -21.19 24.02 -7.31
CA ILE A 547 -20.06 24.55 -8.07
C ILE A 547 -19.18 23.42 -8.60
N ALA A 548 -19.08 23.31 -9.91
CA ALA A 548 -18.13 22.41 -10.56
C ALA A 548 -17.13 23.18 -11.42
N MET A 549 -15.86 22.78 -11.35
CA MET A 549 -14.77 23.44 -12.07
C MET A 549 -13.78 22.40 -12.63
N ALA A 550 -13.53 22.44 -13.95
CA ALA A 550 -12.51 21.62 -14.56
C ALA A 550 -11.61 22.42 -15.49
N GLY A 551 -10.29 22.20 -15.35
CA GLY A 551 -9.28 22.82 -16.21
C GLY A 551 -8.29 21.84 -16.78
N GLY A 552 -7.76 22.11 -17.94
CA GLY A 552 -6.74 21.28 -18.58
C GLY A 552 -5.48 21.13 -17.71
N ILE A 553 -5.06 22.19 -17.03
CA ILE A 553 -3.97 22.15 -16.03
C ILE A 553 -4.54 22.17 -14.62
N ALA A 554 -5.42 23.14 -14.29
CA ALA A 554 -5.91 23.30 -12.92
C ALA A 554 -7.41 23.55 -12.85
N GLY A 555 -8.11 22.92 -11.89
CA GLY A 555 -9.49 23.27 -11.58
C GLY A 555 -9.58 24.70 -11.05
N SER A 556 -8.74 25.06 -10.08
CA SER A 556 -8.62 26.43 -9.57
C SER A 556 -7.20 26.73 -9.12
N THR A 557 -6.68 27.93 -9.44
CA THR A 557 -5.29 28.30 -9.12
C THR A 557 -5.07 29.81 -9.08
N SER A 558 -3.89 30.22 -8.59
CA SER A 558 -3.50 31.63 -8.51
C SER A 558 -2.59 32.08 -9.65
N THR A 559 -1.53 31.34 -9.96
CA THR A 559 -0.54 31.73 -10.97
C THR A 559 -0.12 30.54 -11.82
N LEU A 560 -0.02 30.76 -13.12
CA LEU A 560 0.41 29.77 -14.10
C LEU A 560 1.46 30.39 -15.04
N THR A 561 2.56 29.68 -15.27
CA THR A 561 3.64 30.16 -16.12
C THR A 561 4.15 29.05 -17.06
N ARG A 562 4.15 29.28 -18.36
CA ARG A 562 4.63 28.34 -19.37
C ARG A 562 4.01 26.94 -19.27
N CYS A 563 2.70 26.90 -19.01
CA CYS A 563 1.95 25.64 -18.99
C CYS A 563 1.14 25.48 -20.29
N TRP A 564 0.94 24.23 -20.70
CA TRP A 564 0.14 23.97 -21.88
C TRP A 564 -0.72 22.71 -21.77
N THR A 565 -1.83 22.73 -22.53
CA THR A 565 -2.77 21.59 -22.62
C THR A 565 -3.04 21.26 -24.08
N ASN A 566 -2.90 19.99 -24.42
CA ASN A 566 -3.33 19.44 -25.70
C ASN A 566 -4.53 18.50 -25.47
N ILE A 567 -5.71 18.90 -25.93
CA ILE A 567 -6.96 18.13 -25.89
C ILE A 567 -7.15 17.49 -27.26
N ASP A 568 -6.96 16.17 -27.34
CA ASP A 568 -7.01 15.40 -28.59
C ASP A 568 -8.45 15.26 -29.12
N THR A 569 -8.60 14.86 -30.40
CA THR A 569 -9.88 14.86 -31.13
C THR A 569 -11.02 14.12 -30.44
N ASN A 570 -10.77 13.03 -29.74
CA ASN A 570 -11.78 12.25 -29.02
C ASN A 570 -11.81 12.55 -27.52
N ALA A 571 -11.02 13.51 -27.07
CA ALA A 571 -10.93 13.83 -25.65
C ALA A 571 -12.08 14.73 -25.17
N LEU A 572 -12.43 14.58 -23.91
CA LEU A 572 -13.51 15.33 -23.27
C LEU A 572 -13.02 16.01 -21.99
N LEU A 573 -13.19 17.32 -21.94
CA LEU A 573 -13.09 18.13 -20.72
C LEU A 573 -14.52 18.63 -20.37
N SER A 574 -15.14 18.08 -19.33
CA SER A 574 -16.57 18.27 -19.05
C SER A 574 -16.83 18.72 -17.62
N VAL A 575 -17.75 19.64 -17.47
CA VAL A 575 -18.20 20.17 -16.18
C VAL A 575 -19.73 20.15 -16.11
N LYS A 576 -20.25 19.59 -15.02
CA LYS A 576 -21.67 19.63 -14.69
C LYS A 576 -21.85 20.30 -13.32
N GLY A 577 -22.23 21.57 -13.34
CA GLY A 577 -22.50 22.35 -12.13
C GLY A 577 -24.00 22.42 -11.84
N GLY A 578 -24.33 22.85 -10.64
CA GLY A 578 -25.69 23.07 -10.18
C GLY A 578 -25.99 24.56 -9.96
N THR A 579 -26.55 24.89 -8.80
CA THR A 579 -27.13 26.21 -8.49
C THR A 579 -26.15 27.38 -8.51
N ALA A 580 -24.87 27.17 -8.29
CA ALA A 580 -23.85 28.23 -8.26
C ALA A 580 -22.95 28.27 -9.52
N GLY A 581 -23.18 27.37 -10.51
CA GLY A 581 -22.58 27.45 -11.84
C GLY A 581 -21.52 26.40 -12.17
N ALA A 582 -21.01 26.47 -13.39
CA ALA A 582 -20.02 25.58 -13.96
C ALA A 582 -18.93 26.38 -14.68
N SER A 583 -17.66 26.02 -14.46
CA SER A 583 -16.54 26.67 -15.17
C SER A 583 -15.61 25.65 -15.80
N CYS A 584 -15.32 25.83 -17.08
CA CYS A 584 -14.43 24.99 -17.88
C CYS A 584 -13.35 25.84 -18.55
N GLY A 585 -12.08 25.48 -18.38
CA GLY A 585 -10.98 26.21 -19.01
C GLY A 585 -9.92 25.29 -19.59
N GLY A 586 -9.38 25.64 -20.76
CA GLY A 586 -8.34 24.87 -21.40
C GLY A 586 -7.05 24.78 -20.57
N ILE A 587 -6.76 25.81 -19.77
CA ILE A 587 -5.67 25.81 -18.79
C ILE A 587 -6.26 25.77 -17.37
N THR A 588 -7.11 26.69 -16.98
CA THR A 588 -7.73 26.69 -15.65
C THR A 588 -9.21 27.00 -15.70
N ALA A 589 -10.00 26.31 -14.88
CA ALA A 589 -11.41 26.69 -14.78
C ALA A 589 -11.60 28.02 -14.07
N ASN A 590 -10.84 28.26 -13.00
CA ASN A 590 -10.92 29.51 -12.25
C ASN A 590 -9.54 30.07 -11.87
N LEU A 591 -9.32 31.32 -12.18
CA LEU A 591 -8.15 32.08 -11.74
C LEU A 591 -8.52 32.90 -10.49
N LEU A 592 -8.03 32.50 -9.32
CA LEU A 592 -8.34 33.14 -8.04
C LEU A 592 -7.63 34.47 -7.82
N SER A 593 -6.31 34.51 -8.13
CA SER A 593 -5.46 35.72 -7.99
C SER A 593 -4.24 35.58 -8.91
N GLY A 594 -3.38 36.56 -9.00
CA GLY A 594 -2.16 36.51 -9.80
C GLY A 594 -2.42 36.55 -11.30
N GLY A 595 -1.71 35.74 -12.09
CA GLY A 595 -1.76 35.81 -13.54
C GLY A 595 -1.42 34.50 -14.26
N ILE A 596 -1.67 34.51 -15.57
CA ILE A 596 -1.34 33.45 -16.50
C ILE A 596 -0.34 33.99 -17.52
N TYR A 597 0.84 33.39 -17.61
CA TYR A 597 1.97 33.90 -18.40
C TYR A 597 2.49 32.82 -19.35
N GLY A 598 2.48 33.09 -20.66
CA GLY A 598 3.03 32.21 -21.68
C GLY A 598 2.37 30.83 -21.75
N CYS A 599 1.10 30.72 -21.37
CA CYS A 599 0.35 29.49 -21.39
C CYS A 599 -0.46 29.33 -22.67
N TYR A 600 -0.67 28.08 -23.12
CA TYR A 600 -1.48 27.84 -24.30
C TYR A 600 -2.31 26.57 -24.23
N THR A 601 -3.39 26.54 -25.01
CA THR A 601 -4.27 25.39 -25.20
C THR A 601 -4.42 25.08 -26.68
N VAL A 602 -4.30 23.81 -27.04
CA VAL A 602 -4.73 23.28 -28.33
C VAL A 602 -5.88 22.31 -28.05
N CYS A 603 -7.07 22.63 -28.52
CA CYS A 603 -8.27 21.82 -28.34
C CYS A 603 -8.79 21.33 -29.69
N ARG A 604 -8.67 20.02 -29.94
CA ARG A 604 -9.28 19.32 -31.07
C ARG A 604 -10.51 18.50 -30.65
N GLY A 605 -10.66 18.26 -29.36
CA GLY A 605 -11.77 17.53 -28.75
C GLY A 605 -12.91 18.43 -28.30
N THR A 606 -13.54 18.05 -27.22
CA THR A 606 -14.71 18.78 -26.67
C THR A 606 -14.40 19.36 -25.30
N MET A 607 -14.68 20.64 -25.12
CA MET A 607 -14.78 21.31 -23.84
C MET A 607 -16.25 21.70 -23.63
N GLN A 608 -16.87 21.22 -22.54
CA GLN A 608 -18.26 21.50 -22.25
C GLN A 608 -18.52 21.86 -20.80
N ALA A 609 -19.49 22.75 -20.56
CA ALA A 609 -19.98 23.07 -19.25
C ALA A 609 -21.52 23.16 -19.28
N THR A 610 -22.16 22.49 -18.34
CA THR A 610 -23.61 22.41 -18.25
C THR A 610 -24.09 22.74 -16.85
N SER A 611 -25.26 23.40 -16.75
CA SER A 611 -26.00 23.57 -15.51
C SER A 611 -27.47 23.79 -15.84
N GLU A 612 -28.34 23.06 -15.18
CA GLU A 612 -29.78 23.16 -15.39
C GLU A 612 -30.42 24.26 -14.51
N THR A 613 -29.73 24.72 -13.47
CA THR A 613 -30.29 25.53 -12.39
C THR A 613 -29.55 26.85 -12.13
N ALA A 614 -28.44 27.11 -12.82
CA ALA A 614 -27.68 28.35 -12.61
C ALA A 614 -28.39 29.54 -13.23
N SER A 615 -28.69 30.58 -12.44
CA SER A 615 -29.34 31.83 -12.88
C SER A 615 -28.61 33.05 -12.34
N GLY A 616 -28.70 34.17 -13.07
CA GLY A 616 -28.18 35.47 -12.65
C GLY A 616 -26.66 35.54 -12.62
N ARG A 617 -26.05 35.80 -11.43
CA ARG A 617 -24.58 35.87 -11.27
C ARG A 617 -23.88 34.49 -11.35
N ASN A 618 -24.66 33.43 -11.29
CA ASN A 618 -24.20 32.06 -11.30
C ASN A 618 -24.23 31.56 -12.76
N SER A 619 -23.10 31.69 -13.44
CA SER A 619 -23.02 31.51 -14.87
C SER A 619 -22.24 30.23 -15.24
N ILE A 620 -22.49 29.80 -16.45
CA ILE A 620 -21.65 28.79 -17.12
C ILE A 620 -20.54 29.54 -17.85
N ASN A 621 -19.28 29.18 -17.55
CA ASN A 621 -18.11 29.86 -18.09
C ASN A 621 -17.23 28.87 -18.85
N ILE A 622 -16.94 29.13 -20.10
CA ILE A 622 -16.04 28.32 -20.91
C ILE A 622 -15.02 29.21 -21.58
N GLY A 623 -13.73 28.93 -21.34
CA GLY A 623 -12.65 29.71 -21.96
C GLY A 623 -11.54 28.82 -22.50
N GLY A 624 -10.97 29.16 -23.63
CA GLY A 624 -9.85 28.44 -24.22
C GLY A 624 -8.62 28.43 -23.31
N ILE A 625 -8.43 29.44 -22.46
CA ILE A 625 -7.40 29.51 -21.42
C ILE A 625 -8.04 29.43 -20.03
N ALA A 626 -8.96 30.33 -19.70
CA ALA A 626 -9.59 30.38 -18.40
C ALA A 626 -11.11 30.42 -18.53
N GLY A 627 -11.83 29.54 -17.78
CA GLY A 627 -13.28 29.58 -17.71
C GLY A 627 -13.76 30.86 -17.05
N ALA A 628 -13.32 31.11 -15.83
CA ALA A 628 -13.60 32.31 -15.09
C ALA A 628 -12.32 32.95 -14.52
N ALA A 629 -12.35 34.28 -14.41
CA ALA A 629 -11.36 35.05 -13.67
C ALA A 629 -12.09 35.80 -12.54
N SER A 630 -12.38 35.09 -11.44
CA SER A 630 -13.10 35.58 -10.27
C SER A 630 -12.13 35.91 -9.12
N GLY A 631 -12.31 36.98 -8.39
CA GLY A 631 -11.49 37.31 -7.22
C GLY A 631 -11.81 38.65 -6.65
N THR A 632 -11.34 38.90 -5.42
CA THR A 632 -11.58 40.16 -4.69
C THR A 632 -10.99 41.37 -5.45
N MET A 633 -11.64 42.51 -5.35
CA MET A 633 -11.36 43.77 -6.09
C MET A 633 -9.92 44.32 -5.99
N ARG A 634 -9.02 43.70 -5.23
CA ARG A 634 -7.66 44.21 -5.00
C ARG A 634 -6.54 43.56 -5.81
N ALA A 635 -6.78 42.43 -6.44
CA ALA A 635 -5.74 41.75 -7.24
C ALA A 635 -5.97 41.98 -8.72
N ARG A 636 -5.03 42.67 -9.39
CA ARG A 636 -5.02 42.74 -10.87
C ARG A 636 -4.71 41.34 -11.43
N LYS A 637 -5.56 40.88 -12.33
CA LYS A 637 -5.35 39.63 -13.05
C LYS A 637 -4.72 39.93 -14.39
N ILE A 638 -3.65 39.21 -14.70
CA ILE A 638 -2.85 39.46 -15.89
C ILE A 638 -2.81 38.19 -16.73
N LEU A 639 -3.20 38.30 -17.99
CA LEU A 639 -2.98 37.28 -19.01
C LEU A 639 -1.99 37.84 -20.03
N THR A 640 -0.80 37.25 -20.10
CA THR A 640 0.26 37.77 -20.97
C THR A 640 0.90 36.62 -21.77
N GLY A 641 1.02 36.80 -23.09
CA GLY A 641 1.62 35.81 -23.96
C GLY A 641 0.86 34.48 -24.04
N CYS A 642 -0.45 34.52 -23.76
CA CYS A 642 -1.28 33.32 -23.80
C CYS A 642 -2.04 33.23 -25.13
N TYR A 643 -2.23 31.98 -25.62
CA TYR A 643 -3.03 31.77 -26.82
C TYR A 643 -3.83 30.47 -26.70
N SER A 644 -4.93 30.35 -27.42
CA SER A 644 -5.69 29.13 -27.59
C SER A 644 -5.99 28.87 -29.07
N LEU A 645 -5.83 27.63 -29.48
CA LEU A 645 -6.26 27.13 -30.77
C LEU A 645 -7.40 26.14 -30.55
N ILE A 646 -8.60 26.49 -30.99
CA ILE A 646 -9.78 25.65 -30.83
C ILE A 646 -10.19 25.18 -32.24
N GLU A 647 -9.89 23.91 -32.52
CA GLU A 647 -10.29 23.19 -33.73
C GLU A 647 -11.49 22.27 -33.47
N GLY A 648 -11.72 21.94 -32.19
CA GLY A 648 -12.86 21.16 -31.70
C GLY A 648 -14.06 21.99 -31.29
N SER A 649 -14.77 21.59 -30.22
CA SER A 649 -15.99 22.27 -29.79
C SER A 649 -15.88 22.88 -28.38
N LEU A 650 -16.47 24.08 -28.21
CA LEU A 650 -16.81 24.69 -26.91
C LEU A 650 -18.32 24.70 -26.77
N THR A 651 -18.87 23.98 -25.78
CA THR A 651 -20.32 23.84 -25.63
C THR A 651 -20.76 24.27 -24.22
N GLY A 652 -21.61 25.28 -24.12
CA GLY A 652 -22.26 25.71 -22.89
C GLY A 652 -23.77 25.43 -22.97
N ASN A 653 -24.38 24.87 -21.91
CA ASN A 653 -25.82 24.65 -21.83
C ASN A 653 -26.36 25.06 -20.46
N GLY A 654 -27.21 26.09 -20.44
CA GLY A 654 -27.83 26.67 -19.25
C GLY A 654 -28.39 28.08 -19.52
N GLU A 655 -28.96 28.73 -18.51
CA GLU A 655 -29.64 30.05 -18.67
C GLU A 655 -28.67 31.19 -19.02
N THR A 656 -27.50 31.22 -18.41
CA THR A 656 -26.49 32.27 -18.67
C THR A 656 -25.15 31.62 -19.01
N VAL A 657 -24.71 31.75 -20.25
CA VAL A 657 -23.47 31.15 -20.77
C VAL A 657 -22.52 32.25 -21.24
N PHE A 658 -21.29 32.22 -20.72
CA PHE A 658 -20.18 33.04 -21.21
C PHE A 658 -19.15 32.10 -21.86
N ALA A 659 -18.94 32.28 -23.15
CA ALA A 659 -17.93 31.52 -23.90
C ALA A 659 -16.95 32.47 -24.56
N GLY A 660 -15.64 32.21 -24.40
CA GLY A 660 -14.60 33.04 -24.97
C GLY A 660 -13.38 32.24 -25.44
N GLY A 661 -12.77 32.61 -26.55
CA GLY A 661 -11.56 31.96 -27.03
C GLY A 661 -10.40 31.99 -26.05
N ILE A 662 -10.32 32.99 -25.17
CA ILE A 662 -9.31 33.10 -24.11
C ILE A 662 -9.95 32.96 -22.73
N VAL A 663 -10.92 33.81 -22.40
CA VAL A 663 -11.61 33.82 -21.08
C VAL A 663 -13.11 33.81 -21.29
N GLY A 664 -13.83 32.91 -20.61
CA GLY A 664 -15.29 32.87 -20.61
C GLY A 664 -15.88 34.09 -19.91
N MET A 665 -15.56 34.26 -18.63
CA MET A 665 -16.07 35.38 -17.83
C MET A 665 -14.94 36.09 -17.07
N SER A 666 -14.95 37.43 -17.05
CA SER A 666 -14.04 38.21 -16.23
C SER A 666 -14.80 39.26 -15.40
N ASN A 667 -14.76 39.15 -14.08
CA ASN A 667 -15.29 40.12 -13.13
C ASN A 667 -14.24 41.13 -12.68
N ALA A 668 -13.02 41.10 -13.18
CA ALA A 668 -11.91 41.94 -12.80
C ALA A 668 -11.33 42.71 -14.00
N TYR A 669 -10.68 43.84 -13.74
CA TYR A 669 -9.91 44.53 -14.77
C TYR A 669 -8.81 43.65 -15.30
N THR A 670 -9.02 43.03 -16.45
CA THR A 670 -8.01 42.25 -17.19
C THR A 670 -7.23 43.23 -18.07
N ASN A 671 -5.94 43.42 -17.76
CA ASN A 671 -5.02 44.04 -18.71
C ASN A 671 -4.66 42.99 -19.78
N MET A 672 -5.49 42.86 -20.80
CA MET A 672 -5.12 42.12 -22.00
C MET A 672 -4.14 42.94 -22.81
N ASN A 673 -2.88 42.51 -22.95
CA ASN A 673 -1.95 43.11 -23.88
C ASN A 673 -2.16 42.46 -25.27
N PRO A 674 -2.78 43.14 -26.23
CA PRO A 674 -3.23 42.55 -27.49
C PRO A 674 -2.10 42.27 -28.48
N ARG A 675 -0.82 42.38 -28.11
CA ARG A 675 0.27 42.36 -29.09
C ARG A 675 0.72 40.98 -29.58
N THR A 676 0.17 39.86 -29.05
CA THR A 676 0.66 38.53 -29.43
C THR A 676 -0.37 37.42 -29.60
N GLY A 677 -1.65 37.71 -29.50
CA GLY A 677 -2.70 36.66 -29.64
C GLY A 677 -3.66 37.01 -30.77
N GLY A 678 -3.51 36.41 -31.91
CA GLY A 678 -4.55 36.46 -32.93
C GLY A 678 -5.80 35.81 -32.40
N VAL A 679 -6.87 36.59 -32.19
CA VAL A 679 -8.21 36.07 -32.00
C VAL A 679 -8.63 35.48 -33.34
N LEU A 680 -8.64 34.15 -33.45
CA LEU A 680 -9.31 33.54 -34.60
C LEU A 680 -10.83 33.69 -34.38
N PRO A 681 -11.57 34.16 -35.37
CA PRO A 681 -13.00 34.30 -35.25
C PRO A 681 -13.65 32.95 -35.05
N MET A 682 -14.58 32.88 -34.10
CA MET A 682 -15.49 31.73 -33.99
C MET A 682 -16.33 31.63 -35.28
N GLN A 683 -16.28 30.46 -35.94
CA GLN A 683 -17.32 30.03 -36.88
C GLN A 683 -18.36 29.22 -36.14
#